data_dacb4f90343bd4611a06c7372f88df81
#
_entry.id   dacb4f90343bd4611a06c7372f88df81
#
_cell.length_a   1.000
_cell.length_b   1.000
_cell.length_c   1.000
_cell.angle_alpha   90.00
_cell.angle_beta   90.00
_cell.angle_gamma   90.00
#
_symmetry.space_group_name_H-M   'P 1'
#
loop_
_entity.id
_entity.type
_entity.pdbx_description
1 polymer ?
#
loop_
_entity_poly.entity_id
_entity_poly.type
_entity_poly.pdbx_seq_one_letter_code
_entity_poly.pdbx_strand_id
1 'polypeptide(L)'
;MKKSLLILSMLALTATSARAYDVLEAGTADAPNYYLIKAVSDGTYASYTADAITAGASTTNLTRVADPTANSVWAVTPGTATNSLTIKNYTGDHYLVQFQDADGSESTVNEGYANVSSSSVNIYPTLLGNGQYVLKTQNRYYDYSGGSNPIYAYIMSAPANASYFQNTYYDSSAAFHVYKLTIADGIDIETAIQNRLDAMPLDDAKGAAVAKLNGYIENVPPVAEVLTPYIAQVNAATSIDGVNAVVAEAEAAGNAVLAEGLNNKVYALKNVRRAASAHDAFVALNAAANNYGQSAEMNTPDAWFRFTTIQTGYYLTNMGDNKWVANDAPSDSEASFVYPILYTSGDFSGISFPFKEDHSGDGFNMNNVASGSTLTSYNHTDGGSIWAIVNVWDTYAVPTIDALNAYAATTAPVNEYFTTPVADINALGYTADLVTKPAELLNNAISQANTDLKTVLDGKIFAVKNERNQGYLYPNGAQYNVTANPDDNTWFKFTADPDHEGAYFMQNLSDGMYVSPELTPSADSKLTVYPTVNHSTYYGFTFCNAETSTGIDCFNYNGKLLYWTRNDPGAIWSLYDVVEEIATTATENLSKYVENVGPAAEIFTKAIEDINSLTVSDTYATQVTAISDKAFADADALLGTALAGKVVSVHSLRNGYVVAGEDGYTISQTETDLANYDFEAAEDGGYYMYSPASKKYLGPAVAEEGTANHLMTAVDSKDDAVKVYPFIFSNGDKYGVCLSLSDSNANGTLGLNTGGKLYQYMINDAGSIFSIKVMGDSTGIEEITTGESAAQGIYDLSGRRLSAPVRGINIINGRKVLVK
;
A
#
# COMPACT_ATOMS: atom_id res chain seq x y z
N MET A 1 6.07 -6.56 6.03
CA MET A 1 5.00 -5.55 6.09
C MET A 1 5.18 -4.33 5.16
N LYS A 2 6.31 -3.64 5.08
CA LYS A 2 6.44 -2.45 4.20
C LYS A 2 6.45 -2.72 2.68
N LYS A 3 6.81 -3.91 2.21
CA LYS A 3 6.87 -4.24 0.76
C LYS A 3 5.52 -4.69 0.18
N SER A 4 4.72 -5.44 0.94
CA SER A 4 3.39 -5.89 0.47
C SER A 4 2.37 -4.74 0.42
N LEU A 5 2.50 -3.75 1.30
CA LEU A 5 1.69 -2.53 1.22
C LEU A 5 2.03 -1.69 -0.01
N LEU A 6 3.27 -1.80 -0.53
CA LEU A 6 3.71 -1.09 -1.72
C LEU A 6 3.07 -1.66 -3.00
N ILE A 7 2.88 -2.97 -3.09
CA ILE A 7 2.26 -3.62 -4.27
C ILE A 7 0.74 -3.31 -4.33
N LEU A 8 0.04 -3.32 -3.19
CA LEU A 8 -1.38 -2.92 -3.16
C LEU A 8 -1.57 -1.41 -3.38
N SER A 9 -0.62 -0.58 -2.92
CA SER A 9 -0.63 0.86 -3.21
C SER A 9 -0.22 1.16 -4.65
N MET A 10 0.61 0.34 -5.30
CA MET A 10 0.92 0.46 -6.73
C MET A 10 -0.29 0.13 -7.61
N LEU A 11 -1.11 -0.88 -7.28
CA LEU A 11 -2.37 -1.13 -8.01
C LEU A 11 -3.40 0.01 -7.81
N ALA A 12 -3.40 0.67 -6.66
CA ALA A 12 -4.25 1.84 -6.42
C ALA A 12 -3.66 3.14 -7.00
N LEU A 13 -2.31 3.24 -7.12
CA LEU A 13 -1.64 4.39 -7.75
C LEU A 13 -1.74 4.36 -9.28
N THR A 14 -1.92 3.19 -9.92
CA THR A 14 -2.14 3.11 -11.38
C THR A 14 -3.46 3.73 -11.82
N ALA A 15 -4.40 3.93 -10.91
CA ALA A 15 -5.67 4.63 -11.22
C ALA A 15 -5.54 6.17 -11.24
N THR A 16 -4.44 6.74 -10.72
CA THR A 16 -4.22 8.20 -10.66
C THR A 16 -2.96 8.66 -11.40
N SER A 17 -2.21 7.74 -12.02
CA SER A 17 -0.99 8.11 -12.76
C SER A 17 -1.32 8.81 -14.05
N ALA A 18 -1.07 10.07 -14.08
CA ALA A 18 -0.70 10.97 -15.17
C ALA A 18 -1.11 10.48 -16.57
N ARG A 19 -2.23 11.00 -17.04
CA ARG A 19 -2.77 10.72 -18.36
C ARG A 19 -2.16 11.70 -19.35
N ALA A 20 -1.54 11.20 -20.39
CA ALA A 20 -1.08 12.02 -21.52
C ALA A 20 -2.23 12.60 -22.33
N TYR A 21 -3.43 12.05 -22.17
CA TYR A 21 -4.66 12.50 -22.83
C TYR A 21 -5.65 13.04 -21.79
N ASP A 22 -6.50 13.98 -22.22
CA ASP A 22 -7.50 14.58 -21.37
C ASP A 22 -8.51 13.55 -20.87
N VAL A 23 -9.06 13.81 -19.69
CA VAL A 23 -10.13 13.00 -19.10
C VAL A 23 -11.47 13.56 -19.56
N LEU A 24 -12.35 12.68 -20.02
CA LEU A 24 -13.72 13.05 -20.33
C LEU A 24 -14.52 13.21 -19.02
N GLU A 25 -14.62 14.43 -18.55
CA GLU A 25 -15.30 14.79 -17.33
C GLU A 25 -16.41 15.78 -17.59
N ALA A 26 -17.53 15.63 -16.87
CA ALA A 26 -18.61 16.59 -16.93
C ALA A 26 -18.20 17.90 -16.23
N GLY A 27 -18.54 19.01 -16.85
CA GLY A 27 -18.67 20.29 -16.17
C GLY A 27 -20.02 20.38 -15.45
N THR A 28 -20.45 21.59 -15.08
CA THR A 28 -21.81 21.85 -14.60
C THR A 28 -22.73 22.24 -15.76
N ALA A 29 -24.04 22.32 -15.53
CA ALA A 29 -24.99 22.80 -16.54
C ALA A 29 -24.69 24.26 -16.97
N ASP A 30 -24.23 25.10 -16.02
CA ASP A 30 -23.93 26.51 -16.27
C ASP A 30 -22.48 26.75 -16.73
N ALA A 31 -21.60 25.76 -16.52
CA ALA A 31 -20.19 25.79 -16.92
C ALA A 31 -19.76 24.39 -17.42
N PRO A 32 -20.17 23.99 -18.63
CA PRO A 32 -19.80 22.69 -19.19
C PRO A 32 -18.30 22.63 -19.50
N ASN A 33 -17.76 21.43 -19.48
CA ASN A 33 -16.43 21.18 -20.05
C ASN A 33 -16.57 20.99 -21.57
N TYR A 34 -15.64 21.55 -22.34
CA TYR A 34 -15.68 21.48 -23.80
C TYR A 34 -14.59 20.58 -24.34
N TYR A 35 -14.93 19.76 -25.33
CA TYR A 35 -14.00 18.78 -25.89
C TYR A 35 -14.09 18.70 -27.42
N LEU A 36 -12.98 18.37 -28.04
CA LEU A 36 -12.91 17.73 -29.36
C LEU A 36 -12.92 16.22 -29.15
N ILE A 37 -13.66 15.49 -29.97
CA ILE A 37 -13.70 14.00 -29.95
C ILE A 37 -13.05 13.54 -31.25
N LYS A 38 -11.89 12.86 -31.14
CA LYS A 38 -11.07 12.41 -32.28
C LYS A 38 -11.04 10.91 -32.37
N ALA A 39 -11.38 10.34 -33.52
CA ALA A 39 -11.27 8.92 -33.78
C ALA A 39 -9.80 8.47 -33.79
N VAL A 40 -9.50 7.37 -33.11
CA VAL A 40 -8.15 6.78 -33.11
C VAL A 40 -7.85 6.11 -34.46
N SER A 41 -8.87 5.55 -35.12
CA SER A 41 -8.73 4.77 -36.37
C SER A 41 -8.16 5.56 -37.53
N ASP A 42 -8.49 6.84 -37.67
CA ASP A 42 -8.10 7.66 -38.82
C ASP A 42 -7.85 9.14 -38.51
N GLY A 43 -7.93 9.52 -37.25
CA GLY A 43 -7.64 10.89 -36.80
C GLY A 43 -8.72 11.93 -37.11
N THR A 44 -9.92 11.55 -37.59
CA THR A 44 -10.99 12.49 -37.85
C THR A 44 -11.74 12.89 -36.60
N TYR A 45 -12.31 14.11 -36.63
CA TYR A 45 -13.08 14.66 -35.51
C TYR A 45 -14.60 14.51 -35.74
N ALA A 46 -15.30 14.25 -34.63
CA ALA A 46 -16.77 14.26 -34.61
C ALA A 46 -17.27 15.71 -34.76
N SER A 47 -18.10 15.98 -35.78
CA SER A 47 -18.59 17.32 -36.11
C SER A 47 -20.08 17.29 -36.44
N TYR A 48 -20.72 18.39 -36.09
CA TYR A 48 -22.11 18.67 -36.42
C TYR A 48 -22.19 19.53 -37.71
N THR A 49 -23.09 19.17 -38.64
CA THR A 49 -23.30 19.98 -39.82
C THR A 49 -24.80 20.31 -39.95
N ALA A 50 -25.15 21.57 -39.80
CA ALA A 50 -26.54 22.05 -39.85
C ALA A 50 -27.22 21.75 -41.17
N ASP A 51 -26.49 21.78 -42.28
CA ASP A 51 -27.01 21.57 -43.63
C ASP A 51 -27.45 20.11 -43.89
N ALA A 52 -27.04 19.16 -43.04
CA ALA A 52 -27.42 17.75 -43.14
C ALA A 52 -28.82 17.46 -42.57
N ILE A 53 -29.45 18.43 -41.84
CA ILE A 53 -30.82 18.27 -41.33
C ILE A 53 -31.79 18.54 -42.46
N THR A 54 -32.34 17.47 -43.04
CA THR A 54 -33.47 17.58 -43.96
C THR A 54 -34.64 18.22 -43.22
N ALA A 55 -35.29 19.19 -43.82
CA ALA A 55 -36.43 19.91 -43.20
C ALA A 55 -37.48 18.92 -42.68
N GLY A 56 -37.67 18.84 -41.39
CA GLY A 56 -38.57 17.94 -40.71
C GLY A 56 -37.95 16.71 -40.05
N ALA A 57 -36.65 16.44 -40.21
CA ALA A 57 -35.96 15.38 -39.49
C ALA A 57 -35.51 15.86 -38.10
N SER A 58 -35.75 15.04 -37.09
CA SER A 58 -35.29 15.35 -35.70
C SER A 58 -33.85 14.91 -35.44
N THR A 59 -33.18 14.23 -36.35
CA THR A 59 -31.84 13.68 -36.25
C THR A 59 -31.09 13.84 -37.57
N THR A 60 -29.76 14.00 -37.46
CA THR A 60 -28.84 13.97 -38.61
C THR A 60 -27.62 13.15 -38.28
N ASN A 61 -26.91 12.65 -39.28
CA ASN A 61 -25.70 11.87 -39.11
C ASN A 61 -24.56 12.73 -38.55
N LEU A 62 -23.79 12.19 -37.63
CA LEU A 62 -22.59 12.80 -37.13
C LEU A 62 -21.50 12.74 -38.19
N THR A 63 -21.04 13.89 -38.66
CA THR A 63 -20.04 13.99 -39.70
C THR A 63 -18.61 13.83 -39.20
N ARG A 64 -17.72 13.45 -40.12
CA ARG A 64 -16.28 13.26 -39.87
C ARG A 64 -15.52 14.35 -40.58
N VAL A 65 -14.70 15.10 -39.87
CA VAL A 65 -13.88 16.17 -40.44
C VAL A 65 -12.42 15.97 -40.07
N ALA A 66 -11.52 16.32 -41.00
CA ALA A 66 -10.08 16.30 -40.71
C ALA A 66 -9.67 17.48 -39.85
N ASP A 67 -10.22 18.66 -40.16
CA ASP A 67 -9.94 19.91 -39.49
C ASP A 67 -11.14 20.31 -38.62
N PRO A 68 -11.01 20.36 -37.27
CA PRO A 68 -12.11 20.71 -36.41
C PRO A 68 -12.41 22.20 -36.49
N THR A 69 -13.69 22.53 -36.37
CA THR A 69 -14.24 23.89 -36.29
C THR A 69 -15.11 24.01 -35.05
N ALA A 70 -15.75 25.16 -34.82
CA ALA A 70 -16.73 25.31 -33.73
C ALA A 70 -17.80 24.20 -33.74
N ASN A 71 -18.13 23.67 -34.92
CA ASN A 71 -19.08 22.55 -35.05
C ASN A 71 -18.55 21.18 -34.53
N SER A 72 -17.24 21.08 -34.30
CA SER A 72 -16.58 19.90 -33.76
C SER A 72 -16.43 19.94 -32.24
N VAL A 73 -16.88 21.02 -31.61
CA VAL A 73 -16.77 21.23 -30.17
C VAL A 73 -18.02 20.72 -29.46
N TRP A 74 -17.78 19.96 -28.41
CA TRP A 74 -18.82 19.27 -27.65
C TRP A 74 -18.77 19.70 -26.17
N ALA A 75 -19.86 20.25 -25.68
CA ALA A 75 -20.09 20.58 -24.28
C ALA A 75 -20.53 19.32 -23.52
N VAL A 76 -19.81 18.97 -22.45
CA VAL A 76 -20.04 17.77 -21.66
C VAL A 76 -20.53 18.16 -20.27
N THR A 77 -21.73 17.67 -19.93
CA THR A 77 -22.36 17.86 -18.63
C THR A 77 -22.80 16.51 -18.04
N PRO A 78 -23.16 16.45 -16.74
CA PRO A 78 -23.70 15.23 -16.15
C PRO A 78 -24.96 14.78 -16.87
N GLY A 79 -25.06 13.48 -17.14
CA GLY A 79 -26.28 12.86 -17.60
C GLY A 79 -27.32 12.71 -16.47
N THR A 80 -28.50 12.24 -16.82
CA THR A 80 -29.58 12.00 -15.85
C THR A 80 -29.44 10.70 -15.08
N ALA A 81 -28.63 9.77 -15.58
CA ALA A 81 -28.34 8.48 -14.92
C ALA A 81 -26.97 8.49 -14.25
N THR A 82 -26.79 7.64 -13.24
CA THR A 82 -25.51 7.49 -12.53
C THR A 82 -24.39 7.09 -13.50
N ASN A 83 -23.23 7.75 -13.39
CA ASN A 83 -22.04 7.54 -14.23
C ASN A 83 -22.28 7.77 -15.74
N SER A 84 -23.25 8.62 -16.10
CA SER A 84 -23.49 9.03 -17.47
C SER A 84 -23.20 10.49 -17.72
N LEU A 85 -22.97 10.83 -18.98
CA LEU A 85 -22.73 12.17 -19.50
C LEU A 85 -23.81 12.57 -20.49
N THR A 86 -24.02 13.86 -20.64
CA THR A 86 -24.75 14.45 -21.76
C THR A 86 -23.74 15.24 -22.60
N ILE A 87 -23.68 14.98 -23.89
CA ILE A 87 -22.73 15.59 -24.82
C ILE A 87 -23.53 16.41 -25.84
N LYS A 88 -23.39 17.75 -25.79
CA LYS A 88 -24.12 18.71 -26.61
C LYS A 88 -23.18 19.46 -27.54
N ASN A 89 -23.53 19.68 -28.79
CA ASN A 89 -22.74 20.51 -29.71
C ASN A 89 -22.70 21.97 -29.27
N TYR A 90 -21.53 22.60 -29.41
CA TYR A 90 -21.29 23.98 -28.99
C TYR A 90 -22.08 25.01 -29.83
N THR A 91 -22.14 24.81 -31.16
CA THR A 91 -22.79 25.75 -32.08
C THR A 91 -24.27 25.54 -32.26
N GLY A 92 -24.78 24.35 -31.90
CA GLY A 92 -26.17 23.96 -32.14
C GLY A 92 -26.85 23.47 -30.87
N ASP A 93 -28.16 23.40 -30.92
CA ASP A 93 -29.00 22.88 -29.82
C ASP A 93 -29.20 21.37 -29.98
N HIS A 94 -28.13 20.66 -30.35
CA HIS A 94 -28.16 19.24 -30.67
C HIS A 94 -27.19 18.46 -29.78
N TYR A 95 -27.62 17.28 -29.38
CA TYR A 95 -26.89 16.33 -28.54
C TYR A 95 -26.34 15.19 -29.35
N LEU A 96 -25.14 14.74 -28.97
CA LEU A 96 -24.65 13.45 -29.44
C LEU A 96 -25.59 12.38 -28.88
N VAL A 97 -26.27 11.70 -29.81
CA VAL A 97 -27.19 10.64 -29.47
C VAL A 97 -26.82 9.40 -30.22
N GLN A 98 -27.42 8.32 -29.82
CA GLN A 98 -27.29 7.09 -30.48
C GLN A 98 -28.61 6.56 -31.04
N PHE A 99 -28.61 5.55 -31.79
CA PHE A 99 -29.34 5.29 -33.00
C PHE A 99 -30.23 4.09 -32.88
N GLN A 100 -31.46 4.39 -33.27
CA GLN A 100 -32.37 3.42 -33.86
C GLN A 100 -32.15 3.41 -35.36
N ASP A 101 -32.37 2.28 -36.04
CA ASP A 101 -32.58 2.24 -37.46
C ASP A 101 -33.64 3.23 -37.93
N ALA A 102 -33.52 3.72 -39.14
CA ALA A 102 -34.43 4.71 -39.71
C ALA A 102 -35.88 4.27 -39.72
N ASP A 103 -36.16 2.98 -39.50
CA ASP A 103 -37.54 2.42 -39.47
C ASP A 103 -38.01 2.04 -38.07
N GLY A 104 -37.19 2.29 -37.02
CA GLY A 104 -37.57 2.00 -35.62
C GLY A 104 -37.55 0.50 -35.28
N SER A 105 -37.01 -0.35 -36.12
CA SER A 105 -36.94 -1.78 -35.84
C SER A 105 -35.65 -2.14 -35.10
N GLU A 106 -35.79 -2.93 -34.03
CA GLU A 106 -34.65 -3.38 -33.17
C GLU A 106 -33.83 -4.52 -33.80
N SER A 107 -34.07 -4.87 -35.07
CA SER A 107 -33.69 -6.20 -35.60
C SER A 107 -32.49 -6.25 -36.54
N THR A 108 -31.86 -5.13 -36.90
CA THR A 108 -30.67 -5.17 -37.76
C THR A 108 -29.60 -4.22 -37.25
N VAL A 109 -28.64 -4.81 -36.54
CA VAL A 109 -27.45 -4.16 -35.98
C VAL A 109 -26.38 -3.86 -37.04
N ASN A 110 -26.67 -3.95 -38.30
CA ASN A 110 -25.79 -3.65 -39.40
C ASN A 110 -26.16 -2.31 -40.01
N GLU A 111 -25.27 -1.29 -39.79
CA GLU A 111 -25.28 -0.01 -40.49
C GLU A 111 -26.11 1.14 -39.86
N GLY A 112 -26.24 1.20 -38.52
CA GLY A 112 -26.71 2.42 -37.88
C GLY A 112 -25.65 3.54 -37.89
N TYR A 113 -26.08 4.80 -38.04
CA TYR A 113 -25.15 5.96 -37.98
C TYR A 113 -25.20 6.61 -36.62
N ALA A 114 -24.04 7.18 -36.18
CA ALA A 114 -24.02 8.10 -35.07
C ALA A 114 -24.67 9.42 -35.47
N ASN A 115 -25.66 9.94 -34.69
CA ASN A 115 -26.49 11.07 -35.08
C ASN A 115 -26.41 12.18 -34.03
N VAL A 116 -26.95 13.31 -34.33
CA VAL A 116 -27.27 14.38 -33.40
C VAL A 116 -28.77 14.61 -33.37
N SER A 117 -29.32 14.89 -32.22
CA SER A 117 -30.75 15.10 -32.00
C SER A 117 -31.01 16.32 -31.08
N SER A 118 -32.18 16.92 -31.21
CA SER A 118 -32.64 17.91 -30.25
C SER A 118 -32.96 17.36 -28.85
N SER A 119 -33.02 16.02 -28.70
CA SER A 119 -33.25 15.37 -27.42
C SER A 119 -31.96 14.75 -26.90
N SER A 120 -31.66 14.96 -25.62
CA SER A 120 -30.49 14.40 -24.97
C SER A 120 -30.64 12.92 -24.63
N VAL A 121 -29.55 12.18 -24.68
CA VAL A 121 -29.46 10.80 -24.17
C VAL A 121 -28.26 10.69 -23.21
N ASN A 122 -28.28 9.67 -22.37
CA ASN A 122 -27.17 9.37 -21.49
C ASN A 122 -26.05 8.65 -22.24
N ILE A 123 -24.83 9.21 -22.23
CA ILE A 123 -23.64 8.60 -22.78
C ILE A 123 -22.84 7.99 -21.63
N TYR A 124 -22.42 6.74 -21.75
CA TYR A 124 -21.61 6.04 -20.76
C TYR A 124 -20.19 5.85 -21.32
N PRO A 125 -19.25 6.73 -20.99
CA PRO A 125 -17.88 6.59 -21.43
C PRO A 125 -17.21 5.43 -20.70
N THR A 126 -16.48 4.61 -21.43
CA THR A 126 -15.60 3.58 -20.85
C THR A 126 -14.17 3.93 -21.22
N LEU A 127 -13.34 4.19 -20.24
CA LEU A 127 -11.92 4.43 -20.44
C LEU A 127 -11.25 3.09 -20.78
N LEU A 128 -10.53 3.08 -21.88
CA LEU A 128 -9.61 2.02 -22.27
C LEU A 128 -8.20 2.35 -21.78
N GLY A 129 -7.26 1.47 -21.99
CA GLY A 129 -5.84 1.81 -21.85
C GLY A 129 -5.46 2.99 -22.78
N ASN A 130 -4.34 3.65 -22.50
CA ASN A 130 -3.78 4.73 -23.31
C ASN A 130 -4.67 6.00 -23.47
N GLY A 131 -5.55 6.28 -22.53
CA GLY A 131 -6.39 7.49 -22.57
C GLY A 131 -7.49 7.47 -23.63
N GLN A 132 -7.79 6.32 -24.22
CA GLN A 132 -8.83 6.14 -25.21
C GLN A 132 -10.18 5.88 -24.53
N TYR A 133 -11.25 6.32 -25.16
CA TYR A 133 -12.63 6.12 -24.71
C TYR A 133 -13.45 5.36 -25.71
N VAL A 134 -14.32 4.52 -25.18
CA VAL A 134 -15.49 4.01 -25.91
C VAL A 134 -16.71 4.78 -25.41
N LEU A 135 -17.49 5.33 -26.33
CA LEU A 135 -18.72 6.08 -26.05
C LEU A 135 -19.94 5.21 -26.32
N LYS A 136 -20.73 4.92 -25.30
CA LYS A 136 -21.92 4.07 -25.32
C LYS A 136 -23.15 4.84 -24.87
N THR A 137 -24.30 4.55 -25.42
CA THR A 137 -25.57 5.17 -24.98
C THR A 137 -26.37 4.31 -24.01
N GLN A 138 -25.96 3.06 -23.78
CA GLN A 138 -26.58 2.21 -22.77
C GLN A 138 -25.54 1.54 -21.89
N ASN A 139 -25.85 1.41 -20.61
CA ASN A 139 -24.98 0.71 -19.66
C ASN A 139 -25.21 -0.81 -19.66
N ARG A 140 -25.65 -1.39 -20.78
CA ARG A 140 -25.96 -2.82 -20.93
C ARG A 140 -25.31 -3.37 -22.19
N TYR A 141 -24.89 -4.63 -22.13
CA TYR A 141 -24.42 -5.40 -23.27
C TYR A 141 -25.49 -6.37 -23.73
N TYR A 142 -25.59 -6.58 -25.04
CA TYR A 142 -26.39 -7.67 -25.60
C TYR A 142 -25.46 -8.82 -25.99
N ASP A 143 -25.77 -10.03 -25.50
CA ASP A 143 -25.14 -11.26 -25.97
C ASP A 143 -26.01 -11.92 -27.03
N TYR A 144 -25.48 -12.07 -28.22
CA TYR A 144 -26.18 -12.67 -29.35
C TYR A 144 -26.05 -14.21 -29.39
N SER A 145 -25.49 -14.83 -28.33
CA SER A 145 -25.28 -16.29 -28.28
C SER A 145 -26.55 -17.13 -28.08
N GLY A 146 -27.72 -16.64 -28.42
CA GLY A 146 -28.96 -17.45 -28.55
C GLY A 146 -29.81 -17.54 -27.29
N GLY A 147 -29.61 -16.66 -26.28
CA GLY A 147 -30.49 -16.52 -25.13
C GLY A 147 -31.71 -15.64 -25.41
N SER A 148 -32.80 -15.89 -24.71
CA SER A 148 -34.10 -15.24 -24.90
C SER A 148 -34.16 -13.77 -24.47
N ASN A 149 -33.06 -13.12 -24.11
CA ASN A 149 -32.99 -11.67 -23.80
C ASN A 149 -31.65 -11.08 -24.24
N PRO A 150 -31.49 -10.70 -25.49
CA PRO A 150 -30.30 -10.03 -25.96
C PRO A 150 -30.15 -8.63 -25.35
N ILE A 151 -28.91 -8.17 -25.02
CA ILE A 151 -28.57 -6.84 -24.51
C ILE A 151 -27.67 -6.13 -25.55
N TYR A 152 -28.03 -4.96 -26.10
CA TYR A 152 -27.25 -4.22 -27.09
C TYR A 152 -26.42 -3.11 -26.44
N ALA A 153 -25.10 -3.09 -26.66
CA ALA A 153 -24.30 -1.90 -26.43
C ALA A 153 -24.17 -1.18 -27.79
N TYR A 154 -24.73 -0.04 -27.86
CA TYR A 154 -24.54 0.81 -29.02
C TYR A 154 -23.27 1.65 -28.78
N ILE A 155 -22.27 1.43 -29.58
CA ILE A 155 -20.95 2.01 -29.46
C ILE A 155 -20.70 2.87 -30.67
N MET A 156 -20.31 4.15 -30.45
CA MET A 156 -19.84 5.00 -31.52
C MET A 156 -18.56 4.44 -32.13
N SER A 157 -18.47 4.40 -33.44
CA SER A 157 -17.29 3.93 -34.17
C SER A 157 -16.97 4.81 -35.36
N ALA A 158 -15.74 4.73 -35.82
CA ALA A 158 -15.23 5.43 -36.99
C ALA A 158 -14.55 4.42 -37.98
N PRO A 159 -15.32 3.58 -38.68
CA PRO A 159 -14.75 2.62 -39.59
C PRO A 159 -13.99 3.31 -40.74
N ALA A 160 -12.93 2.68 -41.21
CA ALA A 160 -12.16 3.19 -42.32
C ALA A 160 -13.05 3.38 -43.57
N ASN A 161 -12.89 4.51 -44.26
CA ASN A 161 -13.63 4.89 -45.46
C ASN A 161 -15.14 5.19 -45.28
N ALA A 162 -15.64 5.27 -44.06
CA ALA A 162 -17.01 5.74 -43.83
C ALA A 162 -17.07 7.28 -43.83
N SER A 163 -18.11 7.85 -44.45
CA SER A 163 -18.30 9.32 -44.46
C SER A 163 -18.86 9.86 -43.15
N TYR A 164 -19.44 9.01 -42.32
CA TYR A 164 -20.06 9.34 -41.03
C TYR A 164 -19.59 8.40 -39.96
N PHE A 165 -19.74 8.82 -38.68
CA PHE A 165 -19.64 7.90 -37.59
C PHE A 165 -20.76 6.89 -37.58
N GLN A 166 -20.47 5.67 -37.20
CA GLN A 166 -21.41 4.55 -37.23
C GLN A 166 -21.61 3.96 -35.81
N ASN A 167 -22.64 3.17 -35.70
CA ASN A 167 -22.81 2.25 -34.58
C ASN A 167 -22.17 0.91 -34.91
N THR A 168 -21.50 0.34 -33.92
CA THR A 168 -20.93 -0.98 -34.07
C THR A 168 -20.92 -1.75 -32.77
N TYR A 169 -20.60 -3.03 -32.85
CA TYR A 169 -20.03 -3.77 -31.75
C TYR A 169 -18.61 -3.29 -31.50
N TYR A 170 -18.09 -3.61 -30.31
CA TYR A 170 -16.72 -3.25 -29.94
C TYR A 170 -15.71 -3.75 -30.98
N ASP A 171 -15.05 -2.85 -31.64
CA ASP A 171 -13.90 -3.08 -32.52
C ASP A 171 -12.86 -1.96 -32.38
N SER A 172 -11.77 -2.07 -33.10
CA SER A 172 -10.70 -1.09 -33.07
C SER A 172 -11.09 0.33 -33.55
N SER A 173 -12.21 0.43 -34.33
CA SER A 173 -12.73 1.70 -34.81
C SER A 173 -13.60 2.43 -33.78
N ALA A 174 -13.88 1.82 -32.63
CA ALA A 174 -14.71 2.38 -31.56
C ALA A 174 -13.91 3.15 -30.51
N ALA A 175 -12.63 3.35 -30.69
CA ALA A 175 -11.76 4.06 -29.76
C ALA A 175 -11.63 5.55 -30.16
N PHE A 176 -11.73 6.44 -29.15
CA PHE A 176 -11.65 7.89 -29.31
C PHE A 176 -10.69 8.49 -28.28
N HIS A 177 -9.90 9.48 -28.73
CA HIS A 177 -9.27 10.43 -27.83
C HIS A 177 -10.17 11.64 -27.65
N VAL A 178 -10.16 12.21 -26.46
CA VAL A 178 -10.85 13.46 -26.15
C VAL A 178 -9.83 14.53 -25.80
N TYR A 179 -10.04 15.74 -26.28
CA TYR A 179 -9.14 16.87 -26.08
C TYR A 179 -9.90 18.04 -25.50
N LYS A 180 -9.65 18.34 -24.23
CA LYS A 180 -10.33 19.40 -23.51
C LYS A 180 -9.90 20.77 -24.02
N LEU A 181 -10.86 21.62 -24.31
CA LEU A 181 -10.65 23.01 -24.70
C LEU A 181 -10.68 23.91 -23.46
N THR A 182 -9.74 24.86 -23.40
CA THR A 182 -9.79 25.94 -22.43
C THR A 182 -10.40 27.15 -23.09
N ILE A 183 -11.67 27.43 -22.76
CA ILE A 183 -12.37 28.63 -23.22
C ILE A 183 -12.33 29.66 -22.09
N ALA A 184 -11.37 30.58 -22.17
CA ALA A 184 -11.22 31.67 -21.20
C ALA A 184 -11.95 32.92 -21.70
N ASP A 185 -12.26 33.84 -20.77
CA ASP A 185 -12.88 35.13 -21.11
C ASP A 185 -12.05 35.90 -22.16
N GLY A 186 -12.71 36.28 -23.27
CA GLY A 186 -12.11 37.02 -24.36
C GLY A 186 -11.38 36.15 -25.41
N ILE A 187 -11.37 34.83 -25.29
CA ILE A 187 -10.87 33.90 -26.31
C ILE A 187 -12.07 33.36 -27.09
N ASP A 188 -12.11 33.55 -28.41
CA ASP A 188 -13.10 32.93 -29.26
C ASP A 188 -12.82 31.43 -29.43
N ILE A 189 -13.86 30.72 -29.89
CA ILE A 189 -13.82 29.26 -29.96
C ILE A 189 -12.79 28.74 -30.98
N GLU A 190 -12.59 29.46 -32.09
CA GLU A 190 -11.64 29.08 -33.12
C GLU A 190 -10.19 29.20 -32.59
N THR A 191 -9.93 30.27 -31.83
CA THR A 191 -8.63 30.44 -31.14
C THR A 191 -8.43 29.34 -30.08
N ALA A 192 -9.46 28.95 -29.33
CA ALA A 192 -9.37 27.86 -28.38
C ALA A 192 -9.09 26.52 -29.06
N ILE A 193 -9.71 26.27 -30.20
CA ILE A 193 -9.43 25.08 -31.03
C ILE A 193 -7.99 25.11 -31.52
N GLN A 194 -7.51 26.21 -32.09
CA GLN A 194 -6.15 26.31 -32.61
C GLN A 194 -5.11 26.11 -31.51
N ASN A 195 -5.30 26.75 -30.35
CA ASN A 195 -4.41 26.57 -29.19
C ASN A 195 -4.33 25.09 -28.77
N ARG A 196 -5.47 24.37 -28.84
CA ARG A 196 -5.50 22.94 -28.51
C ARG A 196 -4.81 22.09 -29.58
N LEU A 197 -5.02 22.39 -30.85
CA LEU A 197 -4.36 21.70 -31.97
C LEU A 197 -2.84 21.88 -31.92
N ASP A 198 -2.36 23.10 -31.58
CA ASP A 198 -0.93 23.40 -31.45
C ASP A 198 -0.30 22.60 -30.28
N ALA A 199 -1.07 22.26 -29.24
CA ALA A 199 -0.60 21.46 -28.10
C ALA A 199 -0.64 19.94 -28.34
N MET A 200 -1.46 19.47 -29.29
CA MET A 200 -1.63 18.01 -29.54
C MET A 200 -0.34 17.25 -29.86
N PRO A 201 0.61 17.78 -30.66
CA PRO A 201 1.85 17.04 -30.94
C PRO A 201 2.67 16.73 -29.68
N LEU A 202 2.64 17.62 -28.70
CA LEU A 202 3.28 17.35 -27.41
C LEU A 202 2.50 16.31 -26.60
N ASP A 203 1.18 16.37 -26.60
CA ASP A 203 0.33 15.39 -25.91
C ASP A 203 0.45 14.00 -26.52
N ASP A 204 0.49 13.91 -27.84
CA ASP A 204 0.74 12.66 -28.55
C ASP A 204 2.12 12.08 -28.22
N ALA A 205 3.15 12.92 -28.15
CA ALA A 205 4.48 12.50 -27.73
C ALA A 205 4.51 12.00 -26.29
N LYS A 206 3.83 12.69 -25.38
CA LYS A 206 3.67 12.26 -23.98
C LYS A 206 2.93 10.93 -23.91
N GLY A 207 1.84 10.77 -24.67
CA GLY A 207 1.05 9.55 -24.73
C GLY A 207 1.87 8.35 -25.15
N ALA A 208 2.61 8.49 -26.24
CA ALA A 208 3.50 7.45 -26.74
C ALA A 208 4.61 7.10 -25.72
N ALA A 209 5.20 8.11 -25.09
CA ALA A 209 6.23 7.92 -24.06
C ALA A 209 5.68 7.17 -22.82
N VAL A 210 4.51 7.57 -22.33
CA VAL A 210 3.85 6.90 -21.19
C VAL A 210 3.49 5.46 -21.56
N ALA A 211 2.94 5.21 -22.74
CA ALA A 211 2.64 3.86 -23.23
C ALA A 211 3.89 2.99 -23.28
N LYS A 212 5.00 3.53 -23.79
CA LYS A 212 6.29 2.85 -23.85
C LYS A 212 6.81 2.50 -22.45
N LEU A 213 6.83 3.43 -21.52
CA LEU A 213 7.28 3.20 -20.14
C LEU A 213 6.38 2.21 -19.42
N ASN A 214 5.06 2.29 -19.59
CA ASN A 214 4.13 1.32 -19.02
C ASN A 214 4.35 -0.08 -19.60
N GLY A 215 4.61 -0.21 -20.90
CA GLY A 215 4.97 -1.49 -21.49
C GLY A 215 6.25 -2.09 -20.93
N TYR A 216 7.25 -1.28 -20.60
CA TYR A 216 8.43 -1.75 -19.89
C TYR A 216 8.12 -2.18 -18.46
N ILE A 217 7.33 -1.39 -17.72
CA ILE A 217 6.93 -1.71 -16.34
C ILE A 217 6.15 -3.01 -16.28
N GLU A 218 5.22 -3.23 -17.21
CA GLU A 218 4.40 -4.44 -17.28
C GLU A 218 5.21 -5.67 -17.66
N ASN A 219 6.05 -5.54 -18.69
CA ASN A 219 6.74 -6.69 -19.27
C ASN A 219 8.11 -6.99 -18.63
N VAL A 220 8.65 -6.08 -17.83
CA VAL A 220 9.98 -6.20 -17.20
C VAL A 220 9.91 -5.78 -15.72
N PRO A 221 9.27 -6.59 -14.86
CA PRO A 221 9.03 -6.24 -13.45
C PRO A 221 10.25 -5.70 -12.67
N PRO A 222 11.50 -6.15 -12.90
CA PRO A 222 12.66 -5.60 -12.20
C PRO A 222 12.89 -4.10 -12.36
N VAL A 223 12.40 -3.48 -13.46
CA VAL A 223 12.58 -2.04 -13.71
C VAL A 223 11.39 -1.19 -13.25
N ALA A 224 10.31 -1.81 -12.78
CA ALA A 224 9.07 -1.09 -12.47
C ALA A 224 9.26 0.02 -11.43
N GLU A 225 10.00 -0.26 -10.35
CA GLU A 225 10.25 0.70 -9.26
C GLU A 225 11.02 1.93 -9.77
N VAL A 226 12.03 1.73 -10.60
CA VAL A 226 12.87 2.82 -11.12
C VAL A 226 12.19 3.59 -12.23
N LEU A 227 11.33 2.97 -13.06
CA LEU A 227 10.67 3.64 -14.18
C LEU A 227 9.40 4.40 -13.80
N THR A 228 8.66 3.94 -12.79
CA THR A 228 7.38 4.56 -12.38
C THR A 228 7.47 6.08 -12.16
N PRO A 229 8.50 6.64 -11.50
CA PRO A 229 8.62 8.09 -11.31
C PRO A 229 8.76 8.90 -12.61
N TYR A 230 9.32 8.31 -13.67
CA TYR A 230 9.50 8.98 -14.94
C TYR A 230 8.19 9.27 -15.69
N ILE A 231 7.13 8.51 -15.42
CA ILE A 231 5.81 8.78 -15.99
C ILE A 231 5.33 10.18 -15.58
N ALA A 232 5.51 10.56 -14.32
CA ALA A 232 5.17 11.90 -13.86
C ALA A 232 6.04 12.98 -14.52
N GLN A 233 7.33 12.69 -14.74
CA GLN A 233 8.25 13.63 -15.43
C GLN A 233 7.90 13.80 -16.90
N VAL A 234 7.53 12.73 -17.63
CA VAL A 234 7.02 12.80 -19.01
C VAL A 234 5.82 13.73 -19.08
N ASN A 235 4.88 13.60 -18.14
CA ASN A 235 3.68 14.43 -18.14
C ASN A 235 3.95 15.90 -17.79
N ALA A 236 4.97 16.17 -16.98
CA ALA A 236 5.41 17.52 -16.64
C ALA A 236 6.25 18.19 -17.74
N ALA A 237 6.76 17.45 -18.73
CA ALA A 237 7.57 17.99 -19.81
C ALA A 237 6.78 19.04 -20.63
N THR A 238 7.46 20.13 -21.04
CA THR A 238 6.85 21.25 -21.75
C THR A 238 7.21 21.29 -23.23
N SER A 239 8.00 20.32 -23.70
CA SER A 239 8.41 20.17 -25.10
C SER A 239 8.62 18.71 -25.48
N ILE A 240 8.54 18.39 -26.76
CA ILE A 240 8.81 17.06 -27.29
C ILE A 240 10.24 16.61 -26.97
N ASP A 241 11.21 17.53 -27.09
CA ASP A 241 12.60 17.25 -26.74
C ASP A 241 12.74 16.92 -25.23
N GLY A 242 11.97 17.61 -24.38
CA GLY A 242 11.90 17.30 -22.95
C GLY A 242 11.31 15.90 -22.70
N VAL A 243 10.25 15.52 -23.40
CA VAL A 243 9.69 14.14 -23.33
C VAL A 243 10.75 13.11 -23.73
N ASN A 244 11.44 13.33 -24.85
CA ASN A 244 12.45 12.40 -25.36
C ASN A 244 13.64 12.27 -24.38
N ALA A 245 14.07 13.37 -23.78
CA ALA A 245 15.13 13.36 -22.77
C ALA A 245 14.74 12.54 -21.54
N VAL A 246 13.53 12.73 -21.02
CA VAL A 246 13.02 11.95 -19.88
C VAL A 246 12.94 10.46 -20.21
N VAL A 247 12.47 10.10 -21.41
CA VAL A 247 12.42 8.69 -21.84
C VAL A 247 13.83 8.09 -21.91
N ALA A 248 14.79 8.82 -22.48
CA ALA A 248 16.18 8.36 -22.56
C ALA A 248 16.81 8.14 -21.17
N GLU A 249 16.55 9.04 -20.23
CA GLU A 249 16.99 8.87 -18.83
C GLU A 249 16.33 7.66 -18.17
N ALA A 250 15.03 7.47 -18.38
CA ALA A 250 14.29 6.31 -17.88
C ALA A 250 14.87 5.00 -18.44
N GLU A 251 15.11 4.92 -19.74
CA GLU A 251 15.70 3.74 -20.37
C GLU A 251 17.12 3.46 -19.84
N ALA A 252 17.94 4.50 -19.67
CA ALA A 252 19.26 4.35 -19.08
C ALA A 252 19.19 3.84 -17.63
N ALA A 253 18.28 4.37 -16.82
CA ALA A 253 18.05 3.92 -15.45
C ALA A 253 17.54 2.46 -15.39
N GLY A 254 16.60 2.11 -16.25
CA GLY A 254 16.09 0.73 -16.35
C GLY A 254 17.17 -0.26 -16.83
N ASN A 255 17.98 0.12 -17.81
CA ASN A 255 19.08 -0.70 -18.31
C ASN A 255 20.17 -0.91 -17.23
N ALA A 256 20.42 0.08 -16.37
CA ALA A 256 21.33 -0.09 -15.24
C ALA A 256 20.81 -1.14 -14.24
N VAL A 257 19.50 -1.19 -14.00
CA VAL A 257 18.88 -2.26 -13.20
C VAL A 257 19.05 -3.62 -13.86
N LEU A 258 18.87 -3.72 -15.18
CA LEU A 258 18.99 -4.97 -15.91
C LEU A 258 20.43 -5.50 -15.95
N ALA A 259 21.42 -4.62 -15.92
CA ALA A 259 22.84 -5.02 -15.96
C ALA A 259 23.26 -5.90 -14.76
N GLU A 260 22.62 -5.73 -13.59
CA GLU A 260 22.98 -6.43 -12.34
C GLU A 260 21.79 -7.18 -11.70
N GLY A 261 20.56 -6.72 -11.95
CA GLY A 261 19.36 -7.11 -11.21
C GLY A 261 18.80 -8.51 -11.54
N LEU A 262 19.24 -9.15 -12.62
CA LEU A 262 18.74 -10.47 -13.03
C LEU A 262 19.55 -11.64 -12.46
N ASN A 263 20.72 -11.38 -11.87
CA ASN A 263 21.64 -12.42 -11.43
C ASN A 263 21.02 -13.39 -10.41
N ASN A 264 21.18 -14.69 -10.65
CA ASN A 264 20.64 -15.80 -9.84
C ASN A 264 19.10 -15.83 -9.72
N LYS A 265 18.39 -15.03 -10.50
CA LYS A 265 16.93 -15.07 -10.54
C LYS A 265 16.45 -15.97 -11.68
N VAL A 266 15.26 -16.52 -11.51
CA VAL A 266 14.61 -17.42 -12.47
C VAL A 266 13.36 -16.77 -13.03
N TYR A 267 13.33 -16.69 -14.35
CA TYR A 267 12.21 -16.11 -15.10
C TYR A 267 11.73 -17.08 -16.17
N ALA A 268 10.44 -16.98 -16.50
CA ALA A 268 9.92 -17.47 -17.78
C ALA A 268 10.02 -16.35 -18.81
N LEU A 269 10.36 -16.70 -20.05
CA LEU A 269 10.45 -15.77 -21.17
C LEU A 269 9.15 -15.83 -21.98
N LYS A 270 8.45 -14.71 -22.09
CA LYS A 270 7.20 -14.58 -22.85
C LYS A 270 7.38 -13.61 -23.99
N ASN A 271 7.18 -14.05 -25.23
CA ASN A 271 7.29 -13.18 -26.39
C ASN A 271 6.09 -12.22 -26.46
N VAL A 272 6.34 -10.92 -26.43
CA VAL A 272 5.28 -9.89 -26.37
C VAL A 272 4.44 -9.88 -27.63
N ARG A 273 5.05 -9.95 -28.82
CA ARG A 273 4.34 -9.94 -30.11
C ARG A 273 3.42 -11.16 -30.27
N ARG A 274 3.88 -12.34 -29.87
CA ARG A 274 3.08 -13.57 -29.94
C ARG A 274 1.90 -13.52 -28.97
N ALA A 275 2.11 -13.04 -27.75
CA ALA A 275 1.04 -12.86 -26.78
C ALA A 275 -0.04 -11.89 -27.29
N ALA A 276 0.36 -10.77 -27.89
CA ALA A 276 -0.57 -9.82 -28.52
C ALA A 276 -1.36 -10.42 -29.70
N SER A 277 -0.80 -11.44 -30.35
CA SER A 277 -1.45 -12.16 -31.45
C SER A 277 -2.24 -13.40 -31.01
N ALA A 278 -2.45 -13.57 -29.69
CA ALA A 278 -3.11 -14.73 -29.06
C ALA A 278 -2.49 -16.09 -29.45
N HIS A 279 -1.15 -16.13 -29.61
CA HIS A 279 -0.39 -17.35 -29.84
C HIS A 279 0.31 -17.80 -28.56
N ASP A 280 0.66 -19.11 -28.49
CA ASP A 280 1.53 -19.61 -27.42
C ASP A 280 2.83 -18.81 -27.39
N ALA A 281 3.06 -18.11 -26.29
CA ALA A 281 4.06 -17.05 -26.23
C ALA A 281 5.25 -17.36 -25.33
N PHE A 282 5.17 -18.36 -24.44
CA PHE A 282 6.29 -18.76 -23.59
C PHE A 282 7.30 -19.62 -24.37
N VAL A 283 8.55 -19.53 -23.95
CA VAL A 283 9.63 -20.40 -24.42
C VAL A 283 9.77 -21.56 -23.44
N ALA A 284 9.79 -22.78 -23.97
CA ALA A 284 10.03 -23.99 -23.18
C ALA A 284 10.94 -24.98 -23.90
N LEU A 285 11.68 -25.77 -23.12
CA LEU A 285 12.48 -26.86 -23.66
C LEU A 285 11.58 -27.90 -24.36
N ASN A 286 11.91 -28.21 -25.62
CA ASN A 286 11.38 -29.34 -26.34
C ASN A 286 12.47 -30.42 -26.41
N ALA A 287 12.52 -31.28 -25.41
CA ALA A 287 13.55 -32.29 -25.26
C ALA A 287 13.58 -33.27 -26.45
N ALA A 288 12.43 -33.59 -27.07
CA ALA A 288 12.35 -34.49 -28.22
C ALA A 288 12.97 -33.89 -29.47
N ALA A 289 12.89 -32.55 -29.63
CA ALA A 289 13.51 -31.85 -30.76
C ALA A 289 14.90 -31.29 -30.43
N ASN A 290 15.33 -31.39 -29.18
CA ASN A 290 16.57 -30.79 -28.67
C ASN A 290 16.68 -29.28 -28.99
N ASN A 291 15.59 -28.57 -28.79
CA ASN A 291 15.50 -27.10 -28.98
C ASN A 291 14.57 -26.47 -27.97
N TYR A 292 14.41 -25.13 -28.03
CA TYR A 292 13.40 -24.39 -27.29
C TYR A 292 12.26 -24.00 -28.21
N GLY A 293 11.05 -24.40 -27.87
CA GLY A 293 9.83 -24.16 -28.63
C GLY A 293 8.82 -23.29 -27.90
N GLN A 294 7.70 -23.04 -28.56
CA GLN A 294 6.57 -22.33 -27.97
C GLN A 294 5.87 -23.17 -26.90
N SER A 295 5.34 -22.50 -25.88
CA SER A 295 4.47 -23.08 -24.87
C SER A 295 3.34 -22.11 -24.55
N ALA A 296 2.13 -22.64 -24.29
CA ALA A 296 1.00 -21.85 -23.82
C ALA A 296 1.19 -21.37 -22.39
N GLU A 297 1.91 -22.15 -21.58
CA GLU A 297 2.06 -21.95 -20.15
C GLU A 297 3.54 -22.06 -19.73
N MET A 298 3.81 -21.55 -18.53
CA MET A 298 5.12 -21.61 -17.88
C MET A 298 5.12 -22.53 -16.64
N ASN A 299 4.25 -23.52 -16.61
CA ASN A 299 3.96 -24.36 -15.42
C ASN A 299 4.91 -25.55 -15.25
N THR A 300 6.04 -25.56 -15.93
CA THR A 300 7.08 -26.58 -15.77
C THR A 300 8.47 -25.95 -15.77
N PRO A 301 9.47 -26.60 -15.14
CA PRO A 301 10.86 -26.14 -15.18
C PRO A 301 11.44 -26.00 -16.61
N ASP A 302 10.86 -26.69 -17.61
CA ASP A 302 11.25 -26.57 -19.00
C ASP A 302 11.05 -25.15 -19.56
N ALA A 303 10.13 -24.36 -18.98
CA ALA A 303 9.88 -22.98 -19.37
C ALA A 303 10.61 -21.95 -18.50
N TRP A 304 11.47 -22.39 -17.59
CA TRP A 304 12.14 -21.51 -16.62
C TRP A 304 13.62 -21.37 -16.93
N PHE A 305 14.11 -20.14 -16.83
CA PHE A 305 15.50 -19.80 -17.17
C PHE A 305 16.14 -19.04 -16.02
N ARG A 306 17.23 -19.56 -15.48
CA ARG A 306 18.07 -18.88 -14.50
C ARG A 306 19.07 -18.00 -15.23
N PHE A 307 19.12 -16.74 -14.86
CA PHE A 307 20.12 -15.78 -15.32
C PHE A 307 21.34 -15.86 -14.43
N THR A 308 22.51 -16.03 -14.99
CA THR A 308 23.77 -16.04 -14.24
C THR A 308 24.72 -15.04 -14.86
N THR A 309 25.19 -14.08 -14.05
CA THR A 309 26.10 -13.02 -14.49
C THR A 309 27.46 -13.57 -14.89
N ILE A 310 27.98 -13.04 -15.98
CA ILE A 310 29.37 -13.20 -16.39
C ILE A 310 29.90 -11.84 -16.89
N GLN A 311 30.86 -11.27 -16.18
CA GLN A 311 31.39 -9.93 -16.47
C GLN A 311 30.27 -8.89 -16.60
N THR A 312 29.93 -8.49 -17.84
CA THR A 312 28.93 -7.44 -18.13
C THR A 312 27.60 -7.96 -18.67
N GLY A 313 27.43 -9.27 -18.83
CA GLY A 313 26.21 -9.89 -19.37
C GLY A 313 25.76 -11.10 -18.58
N TYR A 314 24.88 -11.89 -19.19
CA TYR A 314 24.32 -13.10 -18.59
C TYR A 314 24.40 -14.28 -19.54
N TYR A 315 24.46 -15.47 -18.99
CA TYR A 315 24.01 -16.66 -19.66
C TYR A 315 22.78 -17.23 -18.99
N LEU A 316 21.98 -17.96 -19.74
CA LEU A 316 20.74 -18.55 -19.25
C LEU A 316 20.93 -20.07 -19.11
N THR A 317 20.48 -20.59 -17.95
CA THR A 317 20.39 -22.03 -17.71
C THR A 317 18.91 -22.42 -17.67
N ASN A 318 18.48 -23.36 -18.49
CA ASN A 318 17.14 -23.92 -18.40
C ASN A 318 17.01 -24.80 -17.16
N MET A 319 15.93 -24.65 -16.42
CA MET A 319 15.74 -25.37 -15.15
C MET A 319 15.24 -26.79 -15.33
N GLY A 320 14.72 -27.15 -16.52
CA GLY A 320 14.20 -28.48 -16.81
C GLY A 320 15.30 -29.52 -17.02
N ASP A 321 16.34 -29.18 -17.78
CA ASP A 321 17.47 -30.06 -18.10
C ASP A 321 18.79 -29.59 -17.48
N ASN A 322 18.80 -28.44 -16.83
CA ASN A 322 19.94 -27.78 -16.20
C ASN A 322 21.10 -27.49 -17.20
N LYS A 323 20.76 -27.27 -18.48
CA LYS A 323 21.71 -26.93 -19.55
C LYS A 323 21.68 -25.45 -19.87
N TRP A 324 22.77 -24.97 -20.48
CA TRP A 324 22.82 -23.60 -20.97
C TRP A 324 22.04 -23.43 -22.26
N VAL A 325 21.51 -22.25 -22.47
CA VAL A 325 20.90 -21.86 -23.75
C VAL A 325 21.99 -21.39 -24.69
N ALA A 326 22.21 -22.14 -25.75
CA ALA A 326 23.17 -21.83 -26.81
C ALA A 326 22.38 -21.56 -28.12
N ASN A 327 22.18 -20.27 -28.47
CA ASN A 327 21.34 -19.81 -29.57
C ASN A 327 19.88 -20.30 -29.42
N ASP A 328 19.56 -21.44 -30.00
CA ASP A 328 18.23 -22.04 -30.06
C ASP A 328 18.13 -23.44 -29.44
N ALA A 329 19.25 -23.96 -28.87
CA ALA A 329 19.33 -25.31 -28.35
C ALA A 329 19.95 -25.41 -26.95
N PRO A 330 19.62 -26.46 -26.15
CA PRO A 330 20.29 -26.76 -24.92
C PRO A 330 21.71 -27.27 -25.16
N SER A 331 22.67 -26.83 -24.32
CA SER A 331 24.10 -27.19 -24.44
C SER A 331 24.75 -27.41 -23.08
N ASP A 332 25.61 -28.42 -22.99
CA ASP A 332 26.46 -28.70 -21.81
C ASP A 332 27.83 -28.00 -21.88
N SER A 333 28.21 -27.44 -23.03
CA SER A 333 29.55 -26.94 -23.29
C SER A 333 29.63 -25.48 -23.75
N GLU A 334 28.56 -24.94 -24.27
CA GLU A 334 28.51 -23.58 -24.82
C GLU A 334 27.29 -22.85 -24.30
N ALA A 335 27.39 -21.54 -24.09
CA ALA A 335 26.29 -20.67 -23.71
C ALA A 335 26.28 -19.44 -24.62
N SER A 336 25.09 -19.00 -25.03
CA SER A 336 24.95 -17.66 -25.61
C SER A 336 24.93 -16.63 -24.48
N PHE A 337 25.84 -15.67 -24.57
CA PHE A 337 25.80 -14.50 -23.71
C PHE A 337 24.77 -13.53 -24.22
N VAL A 338 24.01 -12.95 -23.33
CA VAL A 338 23.01 -11.94 -23.62
C VAL A 338 23.27 -10.68 -22.78
N TYR A 339 22.98 -9.53 -23.37
CA TYR A 339 23.13 -8.23 -22.77
C TYR A 339 21.76 -7.54 -22.74
N PRO A 340 20.94 -7.79 -21.69
CA PRO A 340 19.56 -7.35 -21.65
C PRO A 340 19.43 -5.83 -21.68
N ILE A 341 18.55 -5.34 -22.56
CA ILE A 341 18.20 -3.93 -22.63
C ILE A 341 16.68 -3.75 -22.78
N LEU A 342 16.16 -2.62 -22.28
CA LEU A 342 14.83 -2.17 -22.64
C LEU A 342 14.77 -1.78 -24.09
N TYR A 343 13.80 -2.32 -24.80
CA TYR A 343 13.61 -2.00 -26.22
C TYR A 343 12.14 -1.96 -26.62
N THR A 344 11.84 -1.07 -27.57
CA THR A 344 10.51 -0.99 -28.21
C THR A 344 10.64 -1.20 -29.71
N SER A 345 9.87 -2.13 -30.25
CA SER A 345 9.74 -2.40 -31.67
C SER A 345 8.29 -2.28 -32.12
N GLY A 346 7.96 -1.21 -32.82
CA GLY A 346 6.55 -0.87 -33.10
C GLY A 346 5.77 -0.62 -31.80
N ASP A 347 4.67 -1.34 -31.61
CA ASP A 347 3.81 -1.25 -30.41
C ASP A 347 4.26 -2.17 -29.25
N PHE A 348 5.36 -2.91 -29.41
CA PHE A 348 5.83 -3.88 -28.45
C PHE A 348 6.99 -3.30 -27.64
N SER A 349 6.76 -3.04 -26.35
CA SER A 349 7.77 -2.60 -25.38
C SER A 349 8.10 -3.71 -24.41
N GLY A 350 9.39 -3.92 -24.12
CA GLY A 350 9.83 -4.98 -23.20
C GLY A 350 11.35 -5.05 -23.08
N ILE A 351 11.86 -6.23 -22.81
CA ILE A 351 13.29 -6.52 -22.78
C ILE A 351 13.72 -7.19 -24.11
N SER A 352 14.86 -6.79 -24.65
CA SER A 352 15.55 -7.50 -25.71
C SER A 352 16.82 -8.13 -25.18
N PHE A 353 17.23 -9.23 -25.78
CA PHE A 353 18.42 -10.01 -25.39
C PHE A 353 19.46 -10.06 -26.54
N PRO A 354 20.12 -8.95 -26.91
CA PRO A 354 21.19 -8.98 -27.89
C PRO A 354 22.36 -9.83 -27.41
N PHE A 355 23.10 -10.43 -28.35
CA PHE A 355 24.24 -11.31 -28.09
C PHE A 355 25.57 -10.55 -28.02
N LYS A 356 25.56 -9.24 -28.17
CA LYS A 356 26.76 -8.39 -28.10
C LYS A 356 26.58 -7.29 -27.05
N GLU A 357 27.69 -6.97 -26.40
CA GLU A 357 27.73 -5.96 -25.34
C GLU A 357 27.41 -4.55 -25.87
N ASP A 358 27.73 -4.27 -27.15
CA ASP A 358 27.35 -3.00 -27.82
C ASP A 358 25.88 -2.96 -28.26
N HIS A 359 25.11 -3.98 -27.90
CA HIS A 359 23.71 -4.14 -28.23
C HIS A 359 23.46 -4.08 -29.75
N SER A 360 24.37 -4.61 -30.56
CA SER A 360 24.23 -4.67 -32.02
C SER A 360 23.97 -6.10 -32.51
N GLY A 361 23.34 -6.21 -33.69
CA GLY A 361 23.16 -7.48 -34.38
C GLY A 361 22.00 -8.32 -33.87
N ASP A 362 22.23 -9.61 -33.72
CA ASP A 362 21.19 -10.58 -33.38
C ASP A 362 21.02 -10.76 -31.87
N GLY A 363 19.87 -11.27 -31.51
CA GLY A 363 19.49 -11.64 -30.15
C GLY A 363 18.44 -12.77 -30.19
N PHE A 364 17.91 -13.15 -29.02
CA PHE A 364 16.82 -14.12 -28.97
C PHE A 364 15.57 -13.57 -29.66
N ASN A 365 15.00 -14.40 -30.53
CA ASN A 365 13.78 -14.08 -31.30
C ASN A 365 12.85 -15.29 -31.37
N MET A 366 11.56 -15.01 -31.56
CA MET A 366 10.55 -16.03 -31.85
C MET A 366 9.58 -15.52 -32.91
N ASN A 367 9.40 -16.34 -33.97
CA ASN A 367 8.51 -15.99 -35.05
C ASN A 367 7.05 -15.84 -34.61
N ASN A 368 6.30 -14.99 -35.34
CA ASN A 368 4.86 -14.78 -35.07
C ASN A 368 4.00 -15.70 -35.93
N VAL A 369 4.17 -17.03 -35.78
CA VAL A 369 3.33 -18.03 -36.41
C VAL A 369 2.52 -18.78 -35.37
N ALA A 370 1.33 -19.27 -35.74
CA ALA A 370 0.38 -19.88 -34.79
C ALA A 370 0.93 -21.17 -34.15
N SER A 371 1.72 -21.96 -34.90
CA SER A 371 2.31 -23.20 -34.39
C SER A 371 3.69 -23.46 -34.98
N GLY A 372 4.50 -24.24 -34.24
CA GLY A 372 5.83 -24.64 -34.67
C GLY A 372 6.91 -23.54 -34.50
N SER A 373 6.62 -22.47 -33.77
CA SER A 373 7.63 -21.44 -33.43
C SER A 373 8.67 -21.99 -32.48
N THR A 374 9.92 -21.67 -32.76
CA THR A 374 11.08 -21.99 -31.91
C THR A 374 11.85 -20.71 -31.59
N LEU A 375 12.60 -20.78 -30.49
CA LEU A 375 13.60 -19.77 -30.18
C LEU A 375 14.66 -19.78 -31.29
N THR A 376 15.05 -18.65 -31.82
CA THR A 376 16.02 -18.48 -32.89
C THR A 376 16.90 -17.27 -32.65
N SER A 377 17.98 -17.17 -33.43
CA SER A 377 18.79 -15.97 -33.52
C SER A 377 18.27 -15.08 -34.64
N TYR A 378 17.93 -13.84 -34.33
CA TYR A 378 17.52 -12.84 -35.31
C TYR A 378 17.77 -11.42 -34.77
N ASN A 379 17.65 -10.40 -35.63
CA ASN A 379 17.87 -9.02 -35.24
C ASN A 379 17.14 -8.67 -33.94
N HIS A 380 17.90 -8.24 -32.92
CA HIS A 380 17.37 -7.94 -31.59
C HIS A 380 16.33 -6.82 -31.57
N THR A 381 16.25 -5.99 -32.64
CA THR A 381 15.29 -4.89 -32.82
C THR A 381 13.96 -5.31 -33.45
N ASP A 382 13.85 -6.56 -33.94
CA ASP A 382 12.59 -7.10 -34.49
C ASP A 382 11.53 -7.27 -33.38
N GLY A 383 10.25 -7.11 -33.72
CA GLY A 383 9.16 -7.29 -32.75
C GLY A 383 9.12 -8.70 -32.09
N GLY A 384 9.65 -9.72 -32.79
CA GLY A 384 9.82 -11.07 -32.23
C GLY A 384 10.99 -11.21 -31.26
N SER A 385 11.82 -10.19 -31.13
CA SER A 385 12.91 -10.13 -30.18
C SER A 385 12.54 -9.34 -28.90
N ILE A 386 11.26 -8.98 -28.76
CA ILE A 386 10.77 -8.25 -27.58
C ILE A 386 10.09 -9.24 -26.65
N TRP A 387 10.56 -9.24 -25.42
CA TRP A 387 10.18 -10.21 -24.42
C TRP A 387 9.61 -9.54 -23.18
N ALA A 388 8.68 -10.21 -22.54
CA ALA A 388 8.34 -10.06 -21.15
C ALA A 388 9.08 -11.12 -20.33
N ILE A 389 9.54 -10.77 -19.16
CA ILE A 389 10.11 -11.71 -18.18
C ILE A 389 9.15 -11.86 -17.01
N VAL A 390 8.74 -13.08 -16.74
CA VAL A 390 7.81 -13.40 -15.66
C VAL A 390 8.59 -14.08 -14.54
N ASN A 391 8.64 -13.47 -13.38
CA ASN A 391 9.34 -14.05 -12.23
C ASN A 391 8.59 -15.31 -11.78
N VAL A 392 9.26 -16.45 -11.85
CA VAL A 392 8.69 -17.75 -11.51
C VAL A 392 8.32 -17.83 -10.02
N TRP A 393 9.18 -17.33 -9.16
CA TRP A 393 8.94 -17.34 -7.72
C TRP A 393 7.76 -16.45 -7.33
N ASP A 394 7.73 -15.22 -7.89
CA ASP A 394 6.66 -14.26 -7.62
C ASP A 394 5.30 -14.76 -8.15
N THR A 395 5.32 -15.61 -9.18
CA THR A 395 4.09 -16.18 -9.75
C THR A 395 3.52 -17.32 -8.92
N TYR A 396 4.37 -18.24 -8.45
CA TYR A 396 3.90 -19.49 -7.84
C TYR A 396 4.03 -19.54 -6.32
N ALA A 397 5.04 -18.89 -5.75
CA ALA A 397 5.30 -18.92 -4.31
C ALA A 397 4.72 -17.71 -3.57
N VAL A 398 5.03 -16.49 -4.05
CA VAL A 398 4.71 -15.25 -3.34
C VAL A 398 3.22 -15.10 -3.03
N PRO A 399 2.26 -15.32 -3.94
CA PRO A 399 0.85 -15.18 -3.62
C PRO A 399 0.38 -16.11 -2.49
N THR A 400 0.94 -17.32 -2.44
CA THR A 400 0.61 -18.26 -1.36
C THR A 400 1.29 -17.88 -0.06
N ILE A 401 2.55 -17.44 -0.10
CA ILE A 401 3.27 -16.92 1.09
C ILE A 401 2.55 -15.71 1.67
N ASP A 402 2.09 -14.79 0.82
CA ASP A 402 1.35 -13.61 1.25
C ASP A 402 0.00 -13.99 1.87
N ALA A 403 -0.71 -14.97 1.30
CA ALA A 403 -1.94 -15.51 1.85
C ALA A 403 -1.70 -16.17 3.22
N LEU A 404 -0.65 -17.01 3.33
CA LEU A 404 -0.26 -17.64 4.60
C LEU A 404 0.08 -16.61 5.67
N ASN A 405 0.86 -15.59 5.33
CA ASN A 405 1.20 -14.51 6.25
C ASN A 405 -0.02 -13.69 6.66
N ALA A 406 -0.95 -13.45 5.74
CA ALA A 406 -2.19 -12.75 6.02
C ALA A 406 -3.09 -13.55 6.96
N TYR A 407 -3.22 -14.87 6.75
CA TYR A 407 -3.92 -15.74 7.69
C TYR A 407 -3.21 -15.78 9.05
N ALA A 408 -1.90 -15.95 9.08
CA ALA A 408 -1.14 -15.97 10.33
C ALA A 408 -1.35 -14.70 11.18
N ALA A 409 -1.57 -13.56 10.53
CA ALA A 409 -1.82 -12.29 11.20
C ALA A 409 -3.24 -12.15 11.77
N THR A 410 -4.22 -12.93 11.29
CA THR A 410 -5.65 -12.67 11.57
C THR A 410 -6.41 -13.88 12.10
N THR A 411 -5.76 -15.05 12.24
CA THR A 411 -6.44 -16.30 12.59
C THR A 411 -6.02 -16.89 13.93
N ALA A 412 -5.55 -16.08 14.90
CA ALA A 412 -5.41 -16.61 16.26
C ALA A 412 -6.75 -17.19 16.75
N PRO A 413 -6.76 -18.33 17.44
CA PRO A 413 -5.64 -19.09 17.99
C PRO A 413 -5.08 -20.21 17.08
N VAL A 414 -5.49 -20.29 15.81
CA VAL A 414 -5.02 -21.33 14.86
C VAL A 414 -3.98 -20.81 13.85
N ASN A 415 -3.39 -19.68 14.13
CA ASN A 415 -2.42 -18.99 13.26
C ASN A 415 -1.10 -19.77 13.04
N GLU A 416 -0.72 -20.66 13.95
CA GLU A 416 0.50 -21.48 13.82
C GLU A 416 0.48 -22.38 12.58
N TYR A 417 -0.71 -22.84 12.14
CA TYR A 417 -0.84 -23.63 10.92
C TYR A 417 -0.41 -22.90 9.66
N PHE A 418 -0.41 -21.56 9.67
CA PHE A 418 -0.05 -20.72 8.52
C PHE A 418 1.41 -20.27 8.53
N THR A 419 2.12 -20.40 9.64
CA THR A 419 3.53 -19.99 9.74
C THR A 419 4.50 -21.06 9.24
N THR A 420 4.26 -22.32 9.58
CA THR A 420 5.12 -23.46 9.20
C THR A 420 5.23 -23.64 7.66
N PRO A 421 4.11 -23.60 6.87
CA PRO A 421 4.17 -23.84 5.43
C PRO A 421 5.00 -22.81 4.65
N VAL A 422 5.21 -21.60 5.18
CA VAL A 422 6.08 -20.59 4.56
C VAL A 422 7.51 -21.08 4.44
N ALA A 423 8.03 -21.76 5.48
CA ALA A 423 9.38 -22.34 5.43
C ALA A 423 9.45 -23.49 4.43
N ASP A 424 8.41 -24.33 4.37
CA ASP A 424 8.33 -25.45 3.42
C ASP A 424 8.30 -24.95 1.97
N ILE A 425 7.51 -23.90 1.67
CA ILE A 425 7.50 -23.27 0.34
C ILE A 425 8.88 -22.73 0.00
N ASN A 426 9.52 -22.00 0.91
CA ASN A 426 10.86 -21.46 0.69
C ASN A 426 11.92 -22.55 0.44
N ALA A 427 11.71 -23.78 0.92
CA ALA A 427 12.59 -24.91 0.69
C ALA A 427 12.39 -25.62 -0.66
N LEU A 428 11.28 -25.38 -1.38
CA LEU A 428 10.98 -26.04 -2.66
C LEU A 428 12.02 -25.73 -3.76
N GLY A 429 12.58 -24.53 -3.73
CA GLY A 429 13.42 -24.06 -4.83
C GLY A 429 12.66 -24.01 -6.16
N TYR A 430 13.40 -24.02 -7.27
CA TYR A 430 12.80 -23.96 -8.62
C TYR A 430 12.64 -25.38 -9.20
N THR A 431 11.76 -26.16 -8.59
CA THR A 431 11.40 -27.51 -9.03
C THR A 431 9.97 -27.54 -9.55
N ALA A 432 9.55 -28.63 -10.18
CA ALA A 432 8.18 -28.81 -10.64
C ALA A 432 7.15 -28.68 -9.51
N ASP A 433 7.53 -29.03 -8.29
CA ASP A 433 6.70 -28.93 -7.10
C ASP A 433 6.31 -27.48 -6.78
N LEU A 434 7.10 -26.49 -7.21
CA LEU A 434 6.80 -25.07 -6.99
C LEU A 434 5.46 -24.64 -7.60
N VAL A 435 5.00 -25.31 -8.65
CA VAL A 435 3.74 -24.98 -9.35
C VAL A 435 2.51 -25.35 -8.54
N THR A 436 2.54 -26.49 -7.83
CA THR A 436 1.34 -27.04 -7.17
C THR A 436 1.47 -27.09 -5.65
N LYS A 437 2.67 -27.32 -5.15
CA LYS A 437 2.90 -27.54 -3.72
C LYS A 437 2.53 -26.34 -2.84
N PRO A 438 2.77 -25.08 -3.21
CA PRO A 438 2.36 -23.95 -2.40
C PRO A 438 0.84 -23.95 -2.14
N ALA A 439 0.03 -24.17 -3.17
CA ALA A 439 -1.43 -24.23 -3.02
C ALA A 439 -1.88 -25.43 -2.17
N GLU A 440 -1.21 -26.59 -2.29
CA GLU A 440 -1.49 -27.75 -1.44
C GLU A 440 -1.18 -27.47 0.03
N LEU A 441 -0.04 -26.82 0.31
CA LEU A 441 0.37 -26.44 1.67
C LEU A 441 -0.62 -25.46 2.30
N LEU A 442 -1.09 -24.46 1.55
CA LEU A 442 -2.12 -23.53 2.01
C LEU A 442 -3.44 -24.25 2.31
N ASN A 443 -3.90 -25.12 1.40
CA ASN A 443 -5.13 -25.86 1.59
C ASN A 443 -5.05 -26.80 2.82
N ASN A 444 -3.90 -27.44 3.03
CA ASN A 444 -3.66 -28.27 4.20
C ASN A 444 -3.69 -27.44 5.48
N ALA A 445 -3.05 -26.27 5.50
CA ALA A 445 -3.07 -25.35 6.62
C ALA A 445 -4.50 -24.91 6.97
N ILE A 446 -5.29 -24.52 5.97
CA ILE A 446 -6.71 -24.16 6.16
C ILE A 446 -7.51 -25.35 6.71
N SER A 447 -7.28 -26.54 6.18
CA SER A 447 -7.98 -27.76 6.64
C SER A 447 -7.66 -28.11 8.10
N GLN A 448 -6.38 -28.03 8.48
CA GLN A 448 -5.93 -28.27 9.86
C GLN A 448 -6.49 -27.20 10.81
N ALA A 449 -6.37 -25.93 10.46
CA ALA A 449 -6.93 -24.83 11.22
C ALA A 449 -8.45 -24.99 11.44
N ASN A 450 -9.20 -25.37 10.41
CA ASN A 450 -10.64 -25.62 10.52
C ASN A 450 -10.97 -26.86 11.37
N THR A 451 -10.08 -27.84 11.41
CA THR A 451 -10.25 -29.00 12.28
C THR A 451 -10.08 -28.60 13.74
N ASP A 452 -9.06 -27.83 14.07
CA ASP A 452 -8.81 -27.36 15.42
C ASP A 452 -9.86 -26.34 15.89
N LEU A 453 -10.37 -25.51 14.99
CA LEU A 453 -11.46 -24.59 15.29
C LEU A 453 -12.69 -25.26 15.86
N LYS A 454 -12.88 -26.56 15.65
CA LYS A 454 -14.00 -27.30 16.23
C LYS A 454 -13.92 -27.43 17.76
N THR A 455 -12.74 -27.20 18.35
CA THR A 455 -12.54 -27.37 19.80
C THR A 455 -11.78 -26.26 20.49
N VAL A 456 -10.90 -25.57 19.75
CA VAL A 456 -9.90 -24.66 20.34
C VAL A 456 -10.48 -23.41 20.99
N LEU A 457 -11.68 -22.98 20.59
CA LEU A 457 -12.32 -21.77 21.12
C LEU A 457 -13.10 -22.02 22.43
N ASP A 458 -13.37 -23.28 22.80
CA ASP A 458 -14.20 -23.60 23.97
C ASP A 458 -13.62 -23.03 25.27
N GLY A 459 -14.43 -22.27 25.97
CA GLY A 459 -14.08 -21.61 27.24
C GLY A 459 -13.20 -20.36 27.08
N LYS A 460 -12.72 -20.04 25.89
CA LYS A 460 -11.81 -18.90 25.65
C LYS A 460 -12.54 -17.59 25.40
N ILE A 461 -11.83 -16.52 25.61
CA ILE A 461 -12.34 -15.14 25.50
C ILE A 461 -11.53 -14.38 24.44
N PHE A 462 -12.26 -13.79 23.48
CA PHE A 462 -11.67 -13.01 22.40
C PHE A 462 -12.41 -11.71 22.18
N ALA A 463 -11.69 -10.67 21.76
CA ALA A 463 -12.29 -9.55 21.06
C ALA A 463 -12.48 -9.95 19.58
N VAL A 464 -13.67 -9.69 19.03
CA VAL A 464 -14.06 -10.10 17.67
C VAL A 464 -14.03 -8.88 16.77
N LYS A 465 -13.05 -8.80 15.87
CA LYS A 465 -12.81 -7.64 15.03
C LYS A 465 -13.26 -7.87 13.60
N ASN A 466 -14.02 -6.93 13.05
CA ASN A 466 -14.38 -6.94 11.63
C ASN A 466 -13.25 -6.39 10.77
N GLU A 467 -12.72 -7.17 9.84
CA GLU A 467 -11.54 -6.80 9.07
C GLU A 467 -11.81 -5.68 8.04
N ARG A 468 -13.01 -5.58 7.48
CA ARG A 468 -13.36 -4.47 6.58
C ARG A 468 -13.41 -3.13 7.29
N ASN A 469 -14.02 -3.08 8.46
CA ASN A 469 -14.26 -1.83 9.18
C ASN A 469 -13.19 -1.55 10.24
N GLN A 470 -12.27 -2.47 10.49
CA GLN A 470 -11.22 -2.39 11.50
C GLN A 470 -11.77 -2.07 12.90
N GLY A 471 -12.95 -2.62 13.21
CA GLY A 471 -13.63 -2.34 14.47
C GLY A 471 -14.04 -3.59 15.22
N TYR A 472 -14.02 -3.51 16.54
CA TYR A 472 -14.33 -4.59 17.47
C TYR A 472 -15.84 -4.64 17.78
N LEU A 473 -16.42 -5.83 17.66
CA LEU A 473 -17.84 -6.08 17.91
C LEU A 473 -18.19 -5.80 19.38
N TYR A 474 -19.29 -5.11 19.62
CA TYR A 474 -19.82 -4.87 20.96
C TYR A 474 -21.36 -4.74 20.96
N PRO A 475 -22.05 -5.06 22.06
CA PRO A 475 -23.48 -4.82 22.19
C PRO A 475 -23.77 -3.32 22.34
N ASN A 476 -24.71 -2.80 21.54
CA ASN A 476 -25.16 -1.42 21.56
C ASN A 476 -26.69 -1.38 21.66
N GLY A 477 -27.19 -1.51 22.86
CA GLY A 477 -28.63 -1.62 23.13
C GLY A 477 -29.22 -2.90 22.53
N ALA A 478 -30.15 -2.76 21.59
CA ALA A 478 -30.83 -3.89 20.95
C ALA A 478 -30.11 -4.46 19.72
N GLN A 479 -28.89 -4.07 19.44
CA GLN A 479 -28.12 -4.54 18.27
C GLN A 479 -26.62 -4.60 18.58
N TYR A 480 -25.85 -5.18 17.68
CA TYR A 480 -24.40 -5.15 17.73
C TYR A 480 -23.81 -4.10 16.79
N ASN A 481 -22.78 -3.43 17.24
CA ASN A 481 -22.02 -2.42 16.49
C ASN A 481 -20.52 -2.70 16.58
N VAL A 482 -19.66 -1.89 15.96
CA VAL A 482 -18.20 -1.98 16.10
C VAL A 482 -17.61 -0.69 16.64
N THR A 483 -16.57 -0.79 17.47
CA THR A 483 -15.76 0.31 17.99
C THR A 483 -14.32 0.19 17.55
N ALA A 484 -13.62 1.33 17.40
CA ALA A 484 -12.23 1.33 16.94
C ALA A 484 -11.24 0.74 17.97
N ASN A 485 -11.54 0.87 19.26
CA ASN A 485 -10.67 0.38 20.33
C ASN A 485 -11.37 -0.74 21.10
N PRO A 486 -10.68 -1.84 21.42
CA PRO A 486 -11.22 -2.88 22.27
C PRO A 486 -11.32 -2.36 23.72
N ASP A 487 -12.38 -2.77 24.40
CA ASP A 487 -12.61 -2.56 25.81
C ASP A 487 -13.40 -3.75 26.39
N ASP A 488 -13.73 -3.72 27.68
CA ASP A 488 -14.45 -4.83 28.33
C ASP A 488 -15.80 -5.16 27.65
N ASN A 489 -16.39 -4.22 26.88
CA ASN A 489 -17.62 -4.44 26.14
C ASN A 489 -17.42 -5.22 24.84
N THR A 490 -16.19 -5.34 24.38
CA THR A 490 -15.87 -6.00 23.10
C THR A 490 -15.54 -7.48 23.25
N TRP A 491 -15.60 -8.04 24.44
CA TRP A 491 -15.15 -9.40 24.74
C TRP A 491 -16.24 -10.41 24.70
N PHE A 492 -15.98 -11.48 23.98
CA PHE A 492 -16.90 -12.60 23.82
C PHE A 492 -16.26 -13.88 24.30
N LYS A 493 -16.94 -14.58 25.23
CA LYS A 493 -16.63 -15.95 25.58
C LYS A 493 -17.28 -16.89 24.58
N PHE A 494 -16.49 -17.78 24.05
CA PHE A 494 -16.96 -18.90 23.23
C PHE A 494 -17.20 -20.10 24.11
N THR A 495 -18.35 -20.72 23.98
CA THR A 495 -18.70 -21.95 24.69
C THR A 495 -19.20 -22.97 23.69
N ALA A 496 -18.64 -24.18 23.67
CA ALA A 496 -19.04 -25.22 22.74
C ALA A 496 -20.54 -25.48 22.83
N ASP A 497 -21.19 -25.60 21.66
CA ASP A 497 -22.59 -26.05 21.59
C ASP A 497 -22.64 -27.58 21.80
N PRO A 498 -23.25 -28.07 22.87
CA PRO A 498 -23.23 -29.51 23.17
C PRO A 498 -24.01 -30.35 22.15
N ASP A 499 -24.91 -29.74 21.39
CA ASP A 499 -25.77 -30.42 20.42
C ASP A 499 -25.18 -30.38 18.98
N HIS A 500 -24.15 -29.55 18.75
CA HIS A 500 -23.58 -29.35 17.42
C HIS A 500 -22.05 -29.34 17.48
N GLU A 501 -21.43 -30.41 17.01
CA GLU A 501 -19.97 -30.55 16.97
C GLU A 501 -19.31 -29.41 16.15
N GLY A 502 -18.32 -28.77 16.73
CA GLY A 502 -17.56 -27.69 16.08
C GLY A 502 -18.28 -26.34 16.05
N ALA A 503 -19.38 -26.22 16.74
CA ALA A 503 -20.12 -24.99 16.89
C ALA A 503 -19.98 -24.39 18.29
N TYR A 504 -20.27 -23.09 18.41
CA TYR A 504 -20.14 -22.35 19.64
C TYR A 504 -21.29 -21.39 19.87
N PHE A 505 -21.55 -21.10 21.13
CA PHE A 505 -22.30 -19.92 21.56
C PHE A 505 -21.31 -18.78 21.85
N MET A 506 -21.65 -17.56 21.44
CA MET A 506 -20.87 -16.36 21.74
C MET A 506 -21.59 -15.53 22.80
N GLN A 507 -20.98 -15.39 23.99
CA GLN A 507 -21.50 -14.59 25.09
C GLN A 507 -20.64 -13.36 25.32
N ASN A 508 -21.21 -12.17 25.25
CA ASN A 508 -20.52 -10.96 25.65
C ASN A 508 -20.35 -10.94 27.17
N LEU A 509 -19.14 -10.63 27.65
CA LEU A 509 -18.84 -10.69 29.08
C LEU A 509 -19.35 -9.50 29.88
N SER A 510 -19.46 -8.31 29.28
CA SER A 510 -19.83 -7.10 30.02
C SER A 510 -21.30 -7.09 30.43
N ASP A 511 -22.21 -7.64 29.60
CA ASP A 511 -23.66 -7.69 29.85
C ASP A 511 -24.18 -9.12 30.10
N GLY A 512 -23.34 -10.15 29.90
CA GLY A 512 -23.68 -11.56 30.05
C GLY A 512 -24.62 -12.12 28.97
N MET A 513 -24.91 -11.31 27.91
CA MET A 513 -25.86 -11.71 26.87
C MET A 513 -25.19 -12.48 25.74
N TYR A 514 -25.96 -13.39 25.14
CA TYR A 514 -25.53 -14.16 23.98
C TYR A 514 -25.92 -13.46 22.67
N VAL A 515 -25.17 -13.74 21.63
CA VAL A 515 -25.61 -13.43 20.25
C VAL A 515 -26.79 -14.35 19.94
N SER A 516 -27.94 -13.76 19.61
CA SER A 516 -29.17 -14.51 19.29
C SER A 516 -29.28 -14.81 17.78
N PRO A 517 -30.20 -15.69 17.36
CA PRO A 517 -30.48 -15.92 15.92
C PRO A 517 -30.92 -14.68 15.16
N GLU A 518 -31.44 -13.65 15.83
CA GLU A 518 -31.81 -12.36 15.25
C GLU A 518 -30.63 -11.40 15.19
N LEU A 519 -29.44 -11.83 15.59
CA LEU A 519 -28.21 -11.01 15.69
C LEU A 519 -28.39 -9.82 16.65
N THR A 520 -29.05 -10.07 17.75
CA THR A 520 -29.28 -9.11 18.84
C THR A 520 -28.80 -9.69 20.17
N PRO A 521 -28.43 -8.87 21.18
CA PRO A 521 -28.14 -9.36 22.52
C PRO A 521 -29.36 -10.02 23.15
N SER A 522 -29.18 -11.24 23.75
CA SER A 522 -30.24 -11.97 24.40
C SER A 522 -29.73 -12.76 25.60
N ALA A 523 -30.46 -12.72 26.71
CA ALA A 523 -30.15 -13.55 27.89
C ALA A 523 -30.49 -15.04 27.71
N ASP A 524 -31.53 -15.34 26.94
CA ASP A 524 -32.11 -16.68 26.85
C ASP A 524 -31.90 -17.36 25.49
N SER A 525 -31.79 -16.57 24.42
CA SER A 525 -31.66 -17.11 23.05
C SER A 525 -30.21 -17.10 22.61
N LYS A 526 -29.72 -18.28 22.18
CA LYS A 526 -28.33 -18.47 21.76
C LYS A 526 -28.30 -18.88 20.30
N LEU A 527 -27.44 -18.25 19.55
CA LEU A 527 -27.14 -18.64 18.17
C LEU A 527 -26.00 -19.65 18.17
N THR A 528 -26.24 -20.77 17.48
CA THR A 528 -25.18 -21.72 17.12
C THR A 528 -24.34 -21.16 16.01
N VAL A 529 -23.04 -20.96 16.24
CA VAL A 529 -22.11 -20.31 15.32
C VAL A 529 -20.98 -21.28 14.95
N TYR A 530 -20.76 -21.47 13.67
CA TYR A 530 -19.67 -22.26 13.12
C TYR A 530 -18.55 -21.34 12.61
N PRO A 531 -17.42 -21.22 13.32
CA PRO A 531 -16.26 -20.51 12.86
C PRO A 531 -15.55 -21.30 11.76
N THR A 532 -15.11 -20.61 10.71
CA THR A 532 -14.34 -21.24 9.63
C THR A 532 -13.29 -20.25 9.12
N VAL A 533 -12.07 -20.70 8.87
CA VAL A 533 -11.06 -19.90 8.16
C VAL A 533 -11.56 -19.58 6.75
N ASN A 534 -11.53 -18.33 6.38
CA ASN A 534 -11.99 -17.87 5.07
C ASN A 534 -11.26 -16.60 4.62
N HIS A 535 -11.43 -16.25 3.34
CA HIS A 535 -10.96 -14.98 2.79
C HIS A 535 -11.92 -14.43 1.75
N SER A 536 -11.81 -13.13 1.55
CA SER A 536 -12.35 -12.39 0.41
C SER A 536 -11.31 -11.37 -0.04
N THR A 537 -11.52 -10.08 0.15
CA THR A 537 -10.47 -9.06 0.09
C THR A 537 -9.60 -9.08 1.37
N TYR A 538 -10.14 -9.60 2.47
CA TYR A 538 -9.48 -9.76 3.76
C TYR A 538 -9.35 -11.24 4.09
N TYR A 539 -8.45 -11.58 5.01
CA TYR A 539 -8.21 -12.92 5.54
C TYR A 539 -8.67 -12.99 6.99
N GLY A 540 -9.17 -14.13 7.43
CA GLY A 540 -9.63 -14.31 8.81
C GLY A 540 -10.65 -15.44 8.94
N PHE A 541 -11.65 -15.21 9.78
CA PHE A 541 -12.74 -16.15 10.03
C PHE A 541 -14.05 -15.66 9.42
N THR A 542 -14.93 -16.59 9.11
CA THR A 542 -16.37 -16.34 8.99
C THR A 542 -17.09 -17.06 10.13
N PHE A 543 -18.12 -16.45 10.66
CA PHE A 543 -19.02 -17.01 11.67
C PHE A 543 -20.37 -17.20 11.03
N CYS A 544 -20.76 -18.45 10.77
CA CYS A 544 -22.00 -18.76 10.08
C CYS A 544 -22.94 -19.57 10.99
N ASN A 545 -24.24 -19.51 10.75
CA ASN A 545 -25.23 -20.28 11.51
C ASN A 545 -25.42 -21.72 11.00
N ALA A 546 -24.61 -22.11 10.01
CA ALA A 546 -24.60 -23.46 9.46
C ALA A 546 -23.16 -23.90 9.16
N GLU A 547 -22.83 -25.17 9.37
CA GLU A 547 -21.49 -25.73 9.11
C GLU A 547 -21.10 -25.58 7.62
N THR A 548 -22.03 -25.83 6.71
CA THR A 548 -21.84 -25.62 5.27
C THR A 548 -22.74 -24.48 4.78
N SER A 549 -22.20 -23.29 4.84
CA SER A 549 -22.89 -22.10 4.36
C SER A 549 -22.94 -22.05 2.82
N THR A 550 -24.13 -21.95 2.26
CA THR A 550 -24.36 -21.74 0.83
C THR A 550 -25.22 -20.51 0.54
N GLY A 551 -25.58 -19.73 1.55
CA GLY A 551 -26.54 -18.64 1.48
C GLY A 551 -26.16 -17.37 2.22
N ILE A 552 -27.17 -16.68 2.69
CA ILE A 552 -27.09 -15.45 3.51
C ILE A 552 -27.22 -15.87 4.99
N ASP A 553 -26.17 -16.40 5.54
CA ASP A 553 -26.15 -17.08 6.84
C ASP A 553 -24.89 -16.82 7.68
N CYS A 554 -23.99 -15.95 7.20
CA CYS A 554 -22.78 -15.60 7.92
C CYS A 554 -22.84 -14.17 8.48
N PHE A 555 -22.19 -13.94 9.61
CA PHE A 555 -22.05 -12.61 10.19
C PHE A 555 -21.40 -11.66 9.19
N ASN A 556 -22.01 -10.50 9.03
CA ASN A 556 -21.47 -9.41 8.23
C ASN A 556 -21.73 -8.10 8.96
N TYR A 557 -20.86 -7.16 8.81
CA TYR A 557 -21.02 -5.84 9.36
C TYR A 557 -21.16 -4.78 8.26
N ASN A 558 -22.31 -4.08 8.28
CA ASN A 558 -22.59 -2.92 7.42
C ASN A 558 -23.41 -1.88 8.20
N GLY A 559 -22.74 -1.15 9.10
CA GLY A 559 -23.37 -0.23 10.03
C GLY A 559 -24.08 -0.92 11.21
N LYS A 560 -24.35 -2.21 11.12
CA LYS A 560 -24.83 -3.11 12.18
C LYS A 560 -24.47 -4.54 11.81
N LEU A 561 -24.51 -5.47 12.78
CA LEU A 561 -24.40 -6.90 12.52
C LEU A 561 -25.64 -7.41 11.78
N LEU A 562 -25.43 -8.15 10.71
CA LEU A 562 -26.49 -8.74 9.87
C LEU A 562 -26.01 -10.06 9.26
N TYR A 563 -26.91 -10.83 8.69
CA TYR A 563 -26.55 -12.00 7.89
C TYR A 563 -26.23 -11.61 6.44
N TRP A 564 -25.18 -12.20 5.87
CA TRP A 564 -24.83 -12.03 4.47
C TRP A 564 -24.05 -13.24 3.96
N THR A 565 -23.64 -13.18 2.69
CA THR A 565 -22.86 -14.26 2.09
C THR A 565 -21.44 -14.32 2.67
N ARG A 566 -20.94 -15.53 2.83
CA ARG A 566 -19.60 -15.87 3.38
C ARG A 566 -18.44 -15.15 2.70
N ASN A 567 -18.54 -14.87 1.37
CA ASN A 567 -17.45 -14.29 0.59
C ASN A 567 -17.48 -12.75 0.52
N ASP A 568 -18.40 -12.09 1.24
CA ASP A 568 -18.42 -10.63 1.32
C ASP A 568 -17.26 -10.14 2.23
N PRO A 569 -16.57 -9.04 1.87
CA PRO A 569 -15.51 -8.48 2.72
C PRO A 569 -15.93 -8.15 4.15
N GLY A 570 -17.21 -7.79 4.37
CA GLY A 570 -17.75 -7.53 5.70
C GLY A 570 -18.07 -8.78 6.52
N ALA A 571 -17.97 -9.97 5.92
CA ALA A 571 -18.14 -11.23 6.63
C ALA A 571 -16.82 -11.80 7.18
N ILE A 572 -15.70 -11.09 6.99
CA ILE A 572 -14.39 -11.53 7.50
C ILE A 572 -14.08 -10.86 8.83
N TRP A 573 -13.75 -11.70 9.79
CA TRP A 573 -13.48 -11.34 11.17
C TRP A 573 -12.16 -11.94 11.63
N SER A 574 -11.54 -11.33 12.62
CA SER A 574 -10.41 -11.90 13.36
C SER A 574 -10.72 -11.99 14.84
N LEU A 575 -10.05 -12.90 15.50
CA LEU A 575 -10.11 -13.09 16.94
C LEU A 575 -8.81 -12.61 17.55
N TYR A 576 -8.90 -11.69 18.48
CA TYR A 576 -7.77 -11.19 19.24
C TYR A 576 -7.83 -11.76 20.65
N ASP A 577 -6.78 -12.49 21.01
CA ASP A 577 -6.63 -12.92 22.41
C ASP A 577 -6.49 -11.67 23.27
N VAL A 578 -7.42 -11.56 24.22
CA VAL A 578 -7.50 -10.39 25.08
C VAL A 578 -6.22 -10.19 25.90
N VAL A 579 -5.60 -11.27 26.32
CA VAL A 579 -4.33 -11.22 27.07
C VAL A 579 -3.20 -10.74 26.17
N GLU A 580 -3.09 -11.32 24.97
CA GLU A 580 -1.99 -11.02 24.05
C GLU A 580 -2.12 -9.60 23.49
N GLU A 581 -3.29 -9.17 23.05
CA GLU A 581 -3.47 -7.85 22.43
C GLU A 581 -3.39 -6.71 23.45
N ILE A 582 -4.17 -6.80 24.55
CA ILE A 582 -4.28 -5.71 25.53
C ILE A 582 -3.03 -5.65 26.41
N ALA A 583 -2.58 -6.79 26.94
CA ALA A 583 -1.40 -6.82 27.80
C ALA A 583 -0.14 -6.51 27.00
N THR A 584 0.03 -7.08 25.80
CA THR A 584 1.20 -6.82 24.97
C THR A 584 1.29 -5.36 24.59
N THR A 585 0.18 -4.78 24.11
CA THR A 585 0.14 -3.36 23.74
C THR A 585 0.47 -2.45 24.93
N ALA A 586 -0.12 -2.72 26.10
CA ALA A 586 0.15 -1.95 27.31
C ALA A 586 1.61 -2.09 27.78
N THR A 587 2.12 -3.31 27.86
CA THR A 587 3.48 -3.59 28.32
C THR A 587 4.54 -3.09 27.34
N GLU A 588 4.31 -3.19 26.02
CA GLU A 588 5.17 -2.55 25.02
C GLU A 588 5.18 -1.04 25.16
N ASN A 589 4.03 -0.41 25.40
CA ASN A 589 3.98 1.02 25.60
C ASN A 589 4.76 1.44 26.86
N LEU A 590 4.53 0.78 27.99
CA LEU A 590 5.25 1.06 29.24
C LEU A 590 6.75 0.82 29.08
N SER A 591 7.17 -0.23 28.36
CA SER A 591 8.58 -0.57 28.16
C SER A 591 9.38 0.52 27.42
N LYS A 592 8.73 1.30 26.56
CA LYS A 592 9.36 2.41 25.83
C LYS A 592 9.87 3.52 26.74
N TYR A 593 9.30 3.65 27.94
CA TYR A 593 9.72 4.65 28.93
C TYR A 593 10.86 4.20 29.79
N VAL A 594 11.00 2.90 30.09
CA VAL A 594 11.92 2.35 31.09
C VAL A 594 13.36 2.85 30.96
N GLU A 595 13.88 3.02 29.76
CA GLU A 595 15.26 3.46 29.53
C GLU A 595 15.44 4.99 29.69
N ASN A 596 14.36 5.78 29.72
CA ASN A 596 14.43 7.23 29.57
C ASN A 596 13.94 8.02 30.80
N VAL A 597 13.36 7.35 31.78
CA VAL A 597 12.67 8.04 32.89
C VAL A 597 13.43 8.01 34.22
N GLY A 598 14.70 7.64 34.21
CA GLY A 598 15.57 7.67 35.38
C GLY A 598 15.00 6.89 36.58
N PRO A 599 14.73 7.53 37.72
CA PRO A 599 14.28 6.84 38.94
C PRO A 599 12.87 6.25 38.82
N ALA A 600 12.08 6.70 37.87
CA ALA A 600 10.72 6.16 37.63
C ALA A 600 10.69 4.84 36.81
N ALA A 601 11.83 4.36 36.33
CA ALA A 601 11.93 3.14 35.52
C ALA A 601 11.39 1.89 36.22
N GLU A 602 11.63 1.77 37.54
CA GLU A 602 11.12 0.62 38.33
C GLU A 602 9.61 0.59 38.43
N ILE A 603 8.93 1.73 38.37
CA ILE A 603 7.47 1.84 38.42
C ILE A 603 6.89 1.20 37.14
N PHE A 604 7.46 1.52 35.97
CA PHE A 604 7.03 0.94 34.70
C PHE A 604 7.36 -0.55 34.62
N THR A 605 8.56 -0.94 35.11
CA THR A 605 8.94 -2.36 35.15
C THR A 605 7.95 -3.16 36.01
N LYS A 606 7.60 -2.64 37.16
CA LYS A 606 6.64 -3.29 38.06
C LYS A 606 5.23 -3.33 37.44
N ALA A 607 4.78 -2.27 36.79
CA ALA A 607 3.49 -2.25 36.11
C ALA A 607 3.42 -3.31 34.99
N ILE A 608 4.50 -3.51 34.24
CA ILE A 608 4.63 -4.59 33.25
C ILE A 608 4.49 -5.97 33.91
N GLU A 609 5.15 -6.19 35.05
CA GLU A 609 5.03 -7.44 35.81
C GLU A 609 3.61 -7.67 36.33
N ASP A 610 2.98 -6.61 36.87
CA ASP A 610 1.63 -6.65 37.41
C ASP A 610 0.62 -6.99 36.30
N ILE A 611 0.72 -6.37 35.10
CA ILE A 611 -0.11 -6.68 33.94
C ILE A 611 0.07 -8.15 33.52
N ASN A 612 1.31 -8.61 33.37
CA ASN A 612 1.61 -9.98 32.96
C ASN A 612 1.16 -11.04 34.00
N SER A 613 0.87 -10.65 35.23
CA SER A 613 0.37 -11.52 36.29
C SER A 613 -1.15 -11.56 36.41
N LEU A 614 -1.87 -10.70 35.69
CA LEU A 614 -3.33 -10.64 35.75
C LEU A 614 -3.98 -11.93 35.22
N THR A 615 -5.05 -12.31 35.87
CA THR A 615 -5.93 -13.37 35.38
C THR A 615 -7.02 -12.75 34.48
N VAL A 616 -7.25 -13.37 33.32
CA VAL A 616 -8.28 -12.90 32.39
C VAL A 616 -9.67 -12.99 33.03
N SER A 617 -10.37 -11.88 33.01
CA SER A 617 -11.71 -11.70 33.55
C SER A 617 -12.50 -10.70 32.73
N ASP A 618 -13.76 -10.50 33.05
CA ASP A 618 -14.63 -9.46 32.47
C ASP A 618 -14.16 -8.02 32.71
N THR A 619 -13.23 -7.82 33.65
CA THR A 619 -12.64 -6.51 33.99
C THR A 619 -11.16 -6.40 33.60
N TYR A 620 -10.64 -7.34 32.81
CA TYR A 620 -9.21 -7.41 32.48
C TYR A 620 -8.67 -6.13 31.82
N ALA A 621 -9.35 -5.59 30.79
CA ALA A 621 -8.92 -4.37 30.12
C ALA A 621 -8.94 -3.17 31.06
N THR A 622 -9.97 -3.08 31.90
CA THR A 622 -10.08 -2.04 32.92
C THR A 622 -8.93 -2.15 33.94
N GLN A 623 -8.55 -3.38 34.34
CA GLN A 623 -7.41 -3.59 35.25
C GLN A 623 -6.10 -3.23 34.59
N VAL A 624 -5.86 -3.63 33.34
CA VAL A 624 -4.64 -3.26 32.57
C VAL A 624 -4.53 -1.73 32.42
N THR A 625 -5.63 -1.07 32.07
CA THR A 625 -5.69 0.40 31.97
C THR A 625 -5.39 1.06 33.31
N ALA A 626 -6.04 0.57 34.39
CA ALA A 626 -5.83 1.13 35.73
C ALA A 626 -4.37 0.97 36.23
N ILE A 627 -3.72 -0.16 35.95
CA ILE A 627 -2.30 -0.36 36.27
C ILE A 627 -1.43 0.59 35.45
N SER A 628 -1.73 0.75 34.15
CA SER A 628 -0.97 1.65 33.27
C SER A 628 -1.11 3.11 33.71
N ASP A 629 -2.34 3.58 33.94
CA ASP A 629 -2.63 4.95 34.37
C ASP A 629 -1.98 5.25 35.72
N LYS A 630 -2.05 4.29 36.63
CA LYS A 630 -1.41 4.40 37.92
C LYS A 630 0.11 4.48 37.78
N ALA A 631 0.71 3.72 36.88
CA ALA A 631 2.16 3.78 36.66
C ALA A 631 2.60 5.17 36.18
N PHE A 632 1.85 5.79 35.26
CA PHE A 632 2.13 7.16 34.83
C PHE A 632 1.97 8.17 35.96
N ALA A 633 0.90 8.09 36.74
CA ALA A 633 0.67 8.98 37.87
C ALA A 633 1.72 8.82 38.96
N ASP A 634 2.08 7.59 39.35
CA ASP A 634 3.12 7.31 40.34
C ASP A 634 4.50 7.77 39.83
N ALA A 635 4.80 7.60 38.53
CA ALA A 635 6.05 8.06 37.92
C ALA A 635 6.18 9.60 37.95
N ASP A 636 5.12 10.31 37.59
CA ASP A 636 5.06 11.78 37.69
C ASP A 636 5.26 12.24 39.15
N ALA A 637 4.54 11.61 40.06
CA ALA A 637 4.67 11.93 41.49
C ALA A 637 6.09 11.66 42.03
N LEU A 638 6.70 10.56 41.63
CA LEU A 638 8.08 10.23 41.99
C LEU A 638 9.08 11.22 41.39
N LEU A 639 8.95 11.57 40.11
CA LEU A 639 9.81 12.56 39.44
C LEU A 639 9.71 13.93 40.11
N GLY A 640 8.56 14.31 40.64
CA GLY A 640 8.37 15.55 41.41
C GLY A 640 9.22 15.66 42.68
N THR A 641 9.76 14.54 43.20
CA THR A 641 10.51 14.52 44.48
C THR A 641 11.87 13.81 44.39
N ALA A 642 12.01 12.80 43.56
CA ALA A 642 13.16 11.87 43.55
C ALA A 642 14.46 12.47 42.98
N LEU A 643 14.39 13.54 42.22
CA LEU A 643 15.57 14.21 41.65
C LEU A 643 16.22 15.20 42.61
N ALA A 644 15.61 15.52 43.75
CA ALA A 644 16.14 16.45 44.75
C ALA A 644 17.52 15.99 45.24
N GLY A 645 18.52 16.84 45.09
CA GLY A 645 19.88 16.55 45.49
C GLY A 645 20.56 15.45 44.68
N LYS A 646 20.09 15.23 43.46
CA LYS A 646 20.70 14.28 42.48
C LYS A 646 21.40 15.03 41.38
N VAL A 647 22.51 14.45 40.94
CA VAL A 647 23.15 14.82 39.69
C VAL A 647 22.46 14.04 38.56
N VAL A 648 21.88 14.75 37.58
CA VAL A 648 21.09 14.17 36.49
C VAL A 648 21.68 14.57 35.14
N SER A 649 21.97 13.60 34.30
CA SER A 649 22.30 13.83 32.91
C SER A 649 21.00 14.02 32.08
N VAL A 650 20.94 15.08 31.28
CA VAL A 650 19.77 15.46 30.50
C VAL A 650 20.07 15.32 29.01
N HIS A 651 19.38 14.36 28.34
CA HIS A 651 19.57 14.02 26.94
C HIS A 651 18.26 14.15 26.19
N SER A 652 18.18 15.07 25.21
CA SER A 652 17.04 15.16 24.29
C SER A 652 17.01 13.96 23.36
N LEU A 653 15.91 13.25 23.31
CA LEU A 653 15.73 12.07 22.41
C LEU A 653 15.70 12.42 20.92
N ARG A 654 15.63 13.73 20.60
CA ARG A 654 15.69 14.23 19.23
C ARG A 654 17.07 14.72 18.83
N ASN A 655 17.76 15.46 19.69
CA ASN A 655 18.90 16.29 19.28
C ASN A 655 20.21 15.98 20.01
N GLY A 656 20.21 15.34 21.20
CA GLY A 656 21.41 15.05 21.96
C GLY A 656 21.43 15.65 23.37
N TYR A 657 22.59 15.65 24.01
CA TYR A 657 22.78 16.11 25.40
C TYR A 657 22.70 17.63 25.49
N VAL A 658 21.94 18.11 26.46
CA VAL A 658 21.87 19.54 26.81
C VAL A 658 23.15 19.91 27.58
N VAL A 659 23.92 20.84 27.04
CA VAL A 659 25.23 21.25 27.60
C VAL A 659 25.17 22.70 28.00
N ALA A 660 25.46 22.99 29.26
CA ALA A 660 25.54 24.34 29.78
C ALA A 660 26.83 25.06 29.33
N GLY A 661 26.70 26.28 28.82
CA GLY A 661 27.79 27.19 28.46
C GLY A 661 27.81 28.44 29.35
N GLU A 662 28.67 29.40 29.00
CA GLU A 662 28.78 30.66 29.76
C GLU A 662 27.52 31.53 29.65
N ASP A 663 26.92 31.63 28.44
CA ASP A 663 25.80 32.52 28.14
C ASP A 663 24.49 31.80 27.81
N GLY A 664 24.47 30.46 27.88
CA GLY A 664 23.28 29.69 27.53
C GLY A 664 23.59 28.21 27.31
N TYR A 665 22.75 27.53 26.51
CA TYR A 665 22.81 26.08 26.36
C TYR A 665 22.97 25.69 24.89
N THR A 666 23.81 24.68 24.67
CA THR A 666 24.04 24.05 23.36
C THR A 666 23.70 22.59 23.41
N ILE A 667 23.72 21.91 22.26
CA ILE A 667 23.44 20.48 22.16
C ILE A 667 24.70 19.75 21.70
N SER A 668 25.08 18.70 22.46
CA SER A 668 26.22 17.83 22.15
C SER A 668 25.75 16.44 21.76
N GLN A 669 26.40 15.83 20.79
CA GLN A 669 26.17 14.43 20.44
C GLN A 669 26.88 13.45 21.38
N THR A 670 27.76 13.96 22.25
CA THR A 670 28.55 13.15 23.19
C THR A 670 28.19 13.56 24.61
N GLU A 671 27.98 12.57 25.48
CA GLU A 671 27.81 12.80 26.92
C GLU A 671 29.10 13.43 27.51
N THR A 672 28.95 14.52 28.25
CA THR A 672 30.03 15.23 28.96
C THR A 672 29.53 15.69 30.33
N ASP A 673 30.46 16.02 31.25
CA ASP A 673 30.08 16.53 32.56
C ASP A 673 29.25 17.84 32.48
N LEU A 674 29.36 18.57 31.38
CA LEU A 674 28.56 19.78 31.11
C LEU A 674 27.07 19.48 30.85
N ALA A 675 26.71 18.23 30.61
CA ALA A 675 25.33 17.77 30.47
C ALA A 675 24.73 17.25 31.79
N ASN A 676 25.51 17.32 32.90
CA ASN A 676 25.09 16.91 34.21
C ASN A 676 24.63 18.12 35.04
N TYR A 677 23.50 18.00 35.64
CA TYR A 677 22.86 19.06 36.41
C TYR A 677 22.51 18.59 37.82
N ASP A 678 22.79 19.39 38.81
CA ASP A 678 22.23 19.22 40.14
C ASP A 678 20.77 19.71 40.12
N PHE A 679 19.87 18.84 40.49
CA PHE A 679 18.45 19.16 40.66
C PHE A 679 18.17 19.57 42.09
N GLU A 680 18.12 20.85 42.32
CA GLU A 680 17.87 21.44 43.66
C GLU A 680 16.36 21.67 43.83
N ALA A 681 15.74 21.01 44.83
CA ALA A 681 14.32 21.17 45.09
C ALA A 681 13.97 22.62 45.46
N ALA A 682 12.86 23.13 44.93
CA ALA A 682 12.25 24.38 45.35
C ALA A 682 11.22 24.15 46.46
N GLU A 683 11.08 25.11 47.42
CA GLU A 683 10.18 25.00 48.56
C GLU A 683 8.71 24.84 48.13
N ASP A 684 8.35 25.42 46.98
CA ASP A 684 7.00 25.44 46.43
C ASP A 684 6.81 24.46 45.24
N GLY A 685 7.70 23.47 45.13
CA GLY A 685 7.67 22.43 44.10
C GLY A 685 8.53 22.75 42.90
N GLY A 686 8.85 21.67 42.12
CA GLY A 686 9.78 21.70 40.99
C GLY A 686 11.24 21.77 41.42
N TYR A 687 12.13 21.97 40.44
CA TYR A 687 13.57 21.94 40.62
C TYR A 687 14.25 23.13 39.95
N TYR A 688 15.31 23.63 40.58
CA TYR A 688 16.30 24.44 39.89
C TYR A 688 17.38 23.52 39.31
N MET A 689 17.73 23.74 38.06
CA MET A 689 18.81 23.00 37.37
C MET A 689 20.09 23.81 37.49
N TYR A 690 21.06 23.32 38.23
CA TYR A 690 22.41 23.91 38.39
C TYR A 690 23.42 23.02 37.67
N SER A 691 24.22 23.60 36.80
CA SER A 691 25.36 22.91 36.21
C SER A 691 26.64 23.14 37.07
N PRO A 692 27.16 22.11 37.75
CA PRO A 692 28.40 22.23 38.53
C PRO A 692 29.60 22.59 37.66
N ALA A 693 29.62 22.12 36.39
CA ALA A 693 30.73 22.32 35.48
C ALA A 693 30.82 23.76 34.98
N SER A 694 29.68 24.39 34.59
CA SER A 694 29.64 25.81 34.20
C SER A 694 29.39 26.78 35.35
N LYS A 695 29.00 26.25 36.51
CA LYS A 695 28.60 27.04 37.70
C LYS A 695 27.43 28.00 37.44
N LYS A 696 26.47 27.56 36.60
CA LYS A 696 25.29 28.33 36.19
C LYS A 696 24.01 27.58 36.48
N TYR A 697 22.95 28.35 36.74
CA TYR A 697 21.58 27.89 36.82
C TYR A 697 20.86 28.09 35.48
N LEU A 698 19.82 27.32 35.26
CA LEU A 698 18.87 27.55 34.17
C LEU A 698 18.11 28.85 34.39
N GLY A 699 18.34 29.83 33.55
CA GLY A 699 17.69 31.13 33.59
C GLY A 699 16.46 31.25 32.69
N PRO A 700 15.73 32.38 32.77
CA PRO A 700 14.55 32.63 31.97
C PRO A 700 14.86 32.68 30.47
N ALA A 701 13.84 32.42 29.67
CA ALA A 701 13.96 32.50 28.24
C ALA A 701 13.99 33.96 27.75
N VAL A 702 14.83 34.26 26.77
CA VAL A 702 14.91 35.56 26.11
C VAL A 702 14.65 35.42 24.60
N ALA A 703 14.05 36.45 23.99
CA ALA A 703 13.82 36.43 22.57
C ALA A 703 15.15 36.34 21.78
N GLU A 704 15.24 35.43 20.85
CA GLU A 704 16.38 35.31 19.94
C GLU A 704 16.24 36.32 18.78
N GLU A 705 17.24 37.19 18.63
CA GLU A 705 17.19 38.27 17.66
C GLU A 705 16.98 37.76 16.24
N GLY A 706 16.00 38.32 15.55
CA GLY A 706 15.67 37.96 14.16
C GLY A 706 14.85 36.69 14.00
N THR A 707 14.40 36.06 15.09
CA THR A 707 13.53 34.85 15.08
C THR A 707 12.33 35.01 16.00
N ALA A 708 11.41 34.07 15.94
CA ALA A 708 10.30 33.96 16.90
C ALA A 708 10.65 33.07 18.10
N ASN A 709 11.89 32.62 18.21
CA ASN A 709 12.32 31.67 19.23
C ASN A 709 12.64 32.38 20.55
N HIS A 710 12.53 31.65 21.65
CA HIS A 710 12.92 32.10 22.99
C HIS A 710 14.00 31.15 23.54
N LEU A 711 15.23 31.66 23.63
CA LEU A 711 16.38 30.92 24.11
C LEU A 711 16.42 30.90 25.64
N MET A 712 16.67 29.72 26.22
CA MET A 712 16.96 29.61 27.62
C MET A 712 18.35 30.19 27.93
N THR A 713 18.43 31.02 28.98
CA THR A 713 19.68 31.65 29.41
C THR A 713 20.36 30.86 30.55
N ALA A 714 21.64 31.15 30.78
CA ALA A 714 22.38 30.68 31.94
C ALA A 714 22.62 31.86 32.88
N VAL A 715 22.30 31.70 34.17
CA VAL A 715 22.40 32.76 35.19
C VAL A 715 23.29 32.33 36.35
N ASP A 716 23.89 33.33 37.03
CA ASP A 716 24.82 33.08 38.14
C ASP A 716 24.10 32.81 39.47
N SER A 717 22.93 33.40 39.65
CA SER A 717 22.20 33.33 40.91
C SER A 717 20.97 32.41 40.79
N LYS A 718 20.72 31.65 41.86
CA LYS A 718 19.49 30.87 42.02
C LYS A 718 18.24 31.75 42.05
N ASP A 719 18.36 32.99 42.52
CA ASP A 719 17.25 33.93 42.60
C ASP A 719 16.75 34.38 41.21
N ASP A 720 17.65 34.31 40.21
CA ASP A 720 17.32 34.64 38.82
C ASP A 720 16.93 33.38 37.97
N ALA A 721 16.99 32.19 38.58
CA ALA A 721 16.76 30.93 37.90
C ALA A 721 15.27 30.62 37.72
N VAL A 722 14.96 29.85 36.70
CA VAL A 722 13.61 29.28 36.47
C VAL A 722 13.57 27.84 36.99
N LYS A 723 12.37 27.42 37.37
CA LYS A 723 12.11 26.06 37.82
C LYS A 723 11.68 25.18 36.63
N VAL A 724 12.00 23.91 36.77
CA VAL A 724 11.48 22.85 35.87
C VAL A 724 10.69 21.82 36.64
N TYR A 725 9.65 21.32 36.03
CA TYR A 725 8.75 20.30 36.55
C TYR A 725 8.80 19.10 35.61
N PRO A 726 9.43 18.00 36.01
CA PRO A 726 9.52 16.81 35.16
C PRO A 726 8.21 16.03 35.18
N PHE A 727 7.72 15.69 34.01
CA PHE A 727 6.56 14.82 33.83
C PHE A 727 6.87 13.77 32.76
N ILE A 728 6.27 12.59 32.91
CA ILE A 728 6.30 11.56 31.87
C ILE A 728 5.55 12.05 30.63
N PHE A 729 6.19 11.99 29.47
CA PHE A 729 5.59 12.47 28.24
C PHE A 729 6.09 11.70 27.03
N SER A 730 5.29 11.74 25.94
CA SER A 730 5.70 11.16 24.65
C SER A 730 5.23 12.02 23.47
N ASN A 731 5.99 11.98 22.38
CA ASN A 731 5.59 12.55 21.10
C ASN A 731 6.16 11.69 19.96
N GLY A 732 5.28 11.17 19.12
CA GLY A 732 5.64 10.26 18.04
C GLY A 732 6.34 9.00 18.56
N ASP A 733 7.58 8.78 18.13
CA ASP A 733 8.44 7.67 18.55
C ASP A 733 9.34 7.98 19.78
N LYS A 734 9.17 9.12 20.39
CA LYS A 734 9.94 9.57 21.57
C LYS A 734 9.14 9.38 22.85
N TYR A 735 9.69 8.64 23.81
CA TYR A 735 9.08 8.30 25.11
C TYR A 735 10.07 8.61 26.21
N GLY A 736 9.70 9.48 27.13
CA GLY A 736 10.63 9.92 28.18
C GLY A 736 10.02 10.94 29.12
N VAL A 737 10.76 11.99 29.45
CA VAL A 737 10.37 13.04 30.39
C VAL A 737 10.33 14.37 29.67
N CYS A 738 9.28 15.16 29.84
CA CYS A 738 9.30 16.58 29.52
C CYS A 738 9.71 17.39 30.78
N LEU A 739 10.42 18.48 30.58
CA LEU A 739 10.79 19.43 31.61
C LEU A 739 9.96 20.70 31.44
N SER A 740 8.78 20.71 32.05
CA SER A 740 7.83 21.82 31.99
C SER A 740 8.36 23.02 32.79
N LEU A 741 8.06 24.25 32.37
CA LEU A 741 8.36 25.49 33.08
C LEU A 741 7.23 25.92 34.06
N SER A 742 6.22 25.09 34.21
CA SER A 742 5.13 25.24 35.16
C SER A 742 4.71 23.90 35.72
N ASP A 743 4.04 23.89 36.86
CA ASP A 743 3.47 22.67 37.45
C ASP A 743 2.22 22.20 36.66
N SER A 744 2.48 21.84 35.42
CA SER A 744 1.46 21.33 34.46
C SER A 744 2.09 20.57 33.33
N ASN A 745 1.46 19.46 32.91
CA ASN A 745 1.76 18.71 31.73
C ASN A 745 0.66 18.80 30.64
N ALA A 746 -0.25 19.77 30.76
CA ALA A 746 -1.32 19.96 29.80
C ALA A 746 -0.78 20.36 28.39
N ASN A 747 -1.43 19.92 27.33
CA ASN A 747 -1.09 20.32 25.97
C ASN A 747 -1.05 21.85 25.82
N GLY A 748 0.04 22.36 25.24
CA GLY A 748 0.28 23.79 25.07
C GLY A 748 1.03 24.44 26.23
N THR A 749 1.35 23.69 27.30
CA THR A 749 2.26 24.16 28.34
C THR A 749 3.66 24.38 27.80
N LEU A 750 4.34 25.42 28.25
CA LEU A 750 5.72 25.72 27.87
C LEU A 750 6.69 24.91 28.73
N GLY A 751 7.69 24.36 28.06
CA GLY A 751 8.79 23.61 28.68
C GLY A 751 10.09 23.80 27.94
N LEU A 752 11.09 23.03 28.36
CA LEU A 752 12.37 22.97 27.65
C LEU A 752 12.21 22.22 26.35
N ASN A 753 12.85 22.75 25.30
CA ASN A 753 12.85 22.15 23.94
C ASN A 753 14.23 22.28 23.32
N THR A 754 14.59 21.37 22.46
CA THR A 754 15.89 21.39 21.78
C THR A 754 15.72 21.48 20.26
N GLY A 755 16.53 22.35 19.62
CA GLY A 755 16.56 22.56 18.18
C GLY A 755 17.96 23.01 17.72
N GLY A 756 19.02 22.44 18.32
CA GLY A 756 20.42 22.90 18.17
C GLY A 756 20.90 23.75 19.33
N LYS A 757 20.00 24.43 20.03
CA LYS A 757 20.15 25.11 21.31
C LYS A 757 19.00 24.70 22.21
N LEU A 758 18.96 25.19 23.44
CA LEU A 758 17.85 24.99 24.36
C LEU A 758 16.88 26.17 24.28
N TYR A 759 15.63 25.88 24.01
CA TYR A 759 14.57 26.86 23.84
C TYR A 759 13.44 26.67 24.87
N GLN A 760 12.65 27.69 25.06
CA GLN A 760 11.31 27.57 25.61
C GLN A 760 10.33 27.30 24.50
N TYR A 761 9.63 26.15 24.54
CA TYR A 761 8.61 25.78 23.56
C TYR A 761 7.55 24.84 24.19
N MET A 762 6.54 24.46 23.42
CA MET A 762 5.49 23.57 23.94
C MET A 762 6.05 22.18 24.29
N ILE A 763 5.62 21.62 25.43
CA ILE A 763 6.05 20.29 25.87
C ILE A 763 5.63 19.17 24.94
N ASN A 764 4.59 19.38 24.12
CA ASN A 764 4.10 18.43 23.15
C ASN A 764 4.86 18.45 21.80
N ASP A 765 6.04 19.04 21.72
CA ASP A 765 6.98 18.91 20.59
C ASP A 765 8.00 17.79 20.83
N ALA A 766 8.42 17.10 19.76
CA ALA A 766 9.38 16.00 19.86
C ALA A 766 10.76 16.42 20.44
N GLY A 767 11.14 17.70 20.30
CA GLY A 767 12.36 18.26 20.90
C GLY A 767 12.25 18.51 22.42
N SER A 768 11.04 18.39 22.99
CA SER A 768 10.78 18.56 24.40
C SER A 768 10.83 17.25 25.20
N ILE A 769 11.13 16.13 24.55
CA ILE A 769 11.21 14.82 25.20
C ILE A 769 12.67 14.48 25.49
N PHE A 770 12.95 14.23 26.75
CA PHE A 770 14.29 13.96 27.29
C PHE A 770 14.37 12.56 27.88
N SER A 771 15.54 11.96 27.78
CA SER A 771 15.99 10.89 28.66
C SER A 771 16.72 11.55 29.85
N ILE A 772 16.36 11.16 31.05
CA ILE A 772 17.06 11.59 32.28
C ILE A 772 17.72 10.38 32.92
N LYS A 773 18.95 10.57 33.42
CA LYS A 773 19.72 9.52 34.06
C LYS A 773 20.36 10.07 35.34
N VAL A 774 20.05 9.45 36.46
CA VAL A 774 20.68 9.81 37.73
C VAL A 774 22.10 9.29 37.74
N MET A 775 23.07 10.19 37.93
CA MET A 775 24.50 9.91 37.92
C MET A 775 25.04 9.70 39.34
N GLY A 776 24.38 10.25 40.35
CA GLY A 776 24.78 10.16 41.77
C GLY A 776 24.08 11.22 42.63
N ASP A 777 24.53 11.36 43.86
CA ASP A 777 24.08 12.42 44.75
C ASP A 777 24.87 13.72 44.51
N SER A 778 24.24 14.88 44.63
CA SER A 778 24.87 16.19 44.41
C SER A 778 25.76 16.63 45.58
N THR A 779 25.75 15.93 46.73
CA THR A 779 26.57 16.25 47.93
C THR A 779 27.68 15.22 48.10
N GLY A 780 28.80 15.39 47.38
CA GLY A 780 29.99 14.62 47.64
C GLY A 780 30.89 14.57 46.41
N ILE A 781 31.97 15.34 46.47
CA ILE A 781 33.12 15.08 45.60
C ILE A 781 33.73 13.78 46.08
N GLU A 782 33.24 12.65 45.64
CA GLU A 782 34.06 11.46 45.54
C GLU A 782 34.74 11.51 44.16
N GLU A 783 36.04 11.65 44.24
CA GLU A 783 36.97 11.52 43.13
C GLU A 783 36.60 10.26 42.35
N ILE A 784 36.06 10.43 41.12
CA ILE A 784 35.86 9.32 40.21
C ILE A 784 37.23 8.80 39.84
N THR A 785 37.74 7.85 40.60
CA THR A 785 38.82 7.00 40.17
C THR A 785 38.33 6.25 38.97
N THR A 786 38.82 6.61 37.78
CA THR A 786 38.71 5.84 36.55
C THR A 786 39.36 4.49 36.77
N GLY A 787 38.61 3.58 37.32
CA GLY A 787 39.02 2.23 37.70
C GLY A 787 38.10 1.18 37.15
N GLU A 788 38.51 0.66 36.01
CA GLU A 788 38.37 -0.72 35.59
C GLU A 788 36.97 -1.30 35.25
N SER A 789 36.91 -1.62 33.97
CA SER A 789 36.26 -2.78 33.40
C SER A 789 34.79 -3.05 33.78
N ALA A 790 33.93 -2.82 32.80
CA ALA A 790 32.62 -3.43 32.75
C ALA A 790 32.68 -4.86 33.29
N ALA A 791 31.91 -5.17 34.29
CA ALA A 791 31.85 -6.49 34.90
C ALA A 791 31.59 -7.53 33.82
N GLN A 792 32.61 -8.33 33.48
CA GLN A 792 32.43 -9.47 32.60
C GLN A 792 31.50 -10.43 33.31
N GLY A 793 30.31 -10.64 32.76
CA GLY A 793 29.32 -11.54 33.32
C GLY A 793 28.09 -11.68 32.44
N ILE A 794 27.31 -12.69 32.72
CA ILE A 794 26.02 -12.94 32.08
C ILE A 794 24.95 -12.64 33.16
N TYR A 795 24.00 -11.80 32.80
CA TYR A 795 22.93 -11.40 33.69
C TYR A 795 21.58 -11.60 32.99
N ASP A 796 20.51 -11.93 33.71
CA ASP A 796 19.16 -11.82 33.22
C ASP A 796 18.68 -10.34 33.24
N LEU A 797 17.48 -10.09 32.73
CA LEU A 797 16.92 -8.73 32.68
C LEU A 797 16.64 -8.13 34.07
N SER A 798 16.58 -8.95 35.11
CA SER A 798 16.43 -8.48 36.48
C SER A 798 17.78 -8.14 37.16
N GLY A 799 18.89 -8.20 36.41
CA GLY A 799 20.25 -7.96 36.94
C GLY A 799 20.84 -9.11 37.71
N ARG A 800 20.17 -10.28 37.81
CA ARG A 800 20.71 -11.46 38.50
C ARG A 800 21.78 -12.13 37.64
N ARG A 801 22.96 -12.35 38.25
CA ARG A 801 24.06 -13.02 37.55
C ARG A 801 23.75 -14.48 37.26
N LEU A 802 23.96 -14.87 36.02
CA LEU A 802 23.76 -16.23 35.52
C LEU A 802 25.09 -16.93 35.32
N SER A 803 25.14 -18.24 35.52
CA SER A 803 26.33 -19.07 35.28
C SER A 803 26.49 -19.43 33.80
N ALA A 804 25.39 -19.35 33.01
CA ALA A 804 25.38 -19.55 31.56
C ALA A 804 24.17 -18.79 30.95
N PRO A 805 24.20 -18.46 29.64
CA PRO A 805 23.06 -17.84 28.98
C PRO A 805 21.82 -18.74 29.05
N VAL A 806 20.66 -18.15 29.35
CA VAL A 806 19.37 -18.85 29.32
C VAL A 806 18.55 -18.35 28.13
N ARG A 807 17.60 -19.15 27.68
CA ARG A 807 16.70 -18.77 26.57
C ARG A 807 15.95 -17.47 26.89
N GLY A 808 15.99 -16.54 25.97
CA GLY A 808 15.45 -15.21 26.14
C GLY A 808 16.52 -14.11 26.07
N ILE A 809 16.21 -12.90 26.53
CA ILE A 809 17.15 -11.78 26.51
C ILE A 809 18.06 -11.86 27.75
N ASN A 810 19.38 -11.90 27.51
CA ASN A 810 20.42 -11.86 28.54
C ASN A 810 21.27 -10.60 28.34
N ILE A 811 21.88 -10.10 29.42
CA ILE A 811 22.90 -9.07 29.36
C ILE A 811 24.26 -9.77 29.49
N ILE A 812 25.01 -9.80 28.40
CA ILE A 812 26.34 -10.44 28.35
C ILE A 812 27.39 -9.35 28.13
N ASN A 813 28.27 -9.18 29.10
CA ASN A 813 29.31 -8.15 29.09
C ASN A 813 28.75 -6.75 28.76
N GLY A 814 27.62 -6.39 29.40
CA GLY A 814 26.95 -5.12 29.22
C GLY A 814 26.13 -4.94 27.94
N ARG A 815 25.95 -6.00 27.13
CA ARG A 815 25.15 -5.95 25.88
C ARG A 815 23.96 -6.90 25.96
N LYS A 816 22.81 -6.46 25.48
CA LYS A 816 21.60 -7.32 25.36
C LYS A 816 21.82 -8.35 24.24
N VAL A 817 21.67 -9.62 24.55
CA VAL A 817 21.84 -10.74 23.62
C VAL A 817 20.61 -11.64 23.71
N LEU A 818 19.90 -11.82 22.62
CA LEU A 818 18.80 -12.78 22.53
C LEU A 818 19.38 -14.20 22.33
N VAL A 819 19.16 -15.05 23.31
CA VAL A 819 19.53 -16.48 23.27
C VAL A 819 18.30 -17.27 22.86
N LYS A 820 18.35 -17.87 21.66
CA LYS A 820 17.24 -18.65 21.06
C LYS A 820 17.09 -20.02 21.68
#